data_a0033e382e972695dfbad98b3ffbdfe7
#
_entry.id   a0033e382e972695dfbad98b3ffbdfe7
#
_cell.length_a   1.000
_cell.length_b   1.000
_cell.length_c   1.000
_cell.angle_alpha   90.00
_cell.angle_beta   90.00
_cell.angle_gamma   90.00
#
_symmetry.space_group_name_H-M   'P 1'
#
loop_
_entity.id
_entity.type
_entity.pdbx_description
1 polymer ?
#
loop_
_entity_poly.entity_id
_entity_poly.type
_entity_poly.pdbx_seq_one_letter_code
_entity_poly.pdbx_strand_id
1 'polypeptide(L)'
;MPILALQPARLPLAAALSLCLLPTTRAFAQDGATTLDSIQVSGSWLGTGLHDSVKRFAGARTVVDRQRIEASGAASLGDAMRRIPGVQVTDNSGTAGSSVSLNIGVRGLTGRYSPRSTVLLDGVPLAVAPYGQPQLSFAPTSLSNIESIDVVRGGGAVRYGPQNVGGIINFSTRAIPTEAGLHGEAGVRYTAYDHGGGDSTQYNAFLGGTGDNDLGAALLYSGQDGRGWRQGSDDRFNDLALKFAYAIDEQQELRAKLSYYDVRSLTPGGLTRAQYEADPFQNTRPTDFWKGHRTGIDLGYTNTLSANSEFEVLAYYNESTRASSLINAANTQLTVQPRDYRVLGIEPRYTQRLHWGSAVHDITAGYRFLRERGNDRSYTVARRTGAASATARFDNATDAHAFYIDDRIATGQWRITPGVRMEWIDMDRRQAGGATFSSRNDKALPSINIAYLLTPQLTVFGNYTTSFGPVQNIQLNSQTASNPLNPEVAKTTELGARWQDGALRAEVTVFKMRFDNQILQVPGITPPTFQNIGATDHKGVESALEYHFAEDGALAGLELYANYTWTKAIQQSGDNRGLDVPFYSRDTDSIGARYALAGWTFNVSSTHQSGQFSDAANTWAESADARVGRVPGVRLWNAQVAWQVPGLGDSEIALGVNNLADKRWYTRNVDGNAGRMVAAPRTFYVQGRYRF
;
A
#
# COMPACT_ATOMS: atom_id res chain seq x y z
N MET A 1 -8.96 -7.79 39.56
CA MET A 1 -8.18 -8.94 39.05
C MET A 1 -6.99 -8.35 38.30
N PRO A 2 -5.75 -8.65 38.71
CA PRO A 2 -4.57 -8.08 38.06
C PRO A 2 -4.36 -8.77 36.70
N ILE A 3 -4.20 -7.99 35.66
CA ILE A 3 -3.83 -8.43 34.31
C ILE A 3 -2.35 -8.82 34.39
N LEU A 4 -2.08 -10.11 34.28
CA LEU A 4 -0.72 -10.62 34.10
C LEU A 4 -0.15 -10.06 32.82
N ALA A 5 0.85 -9.19 32.95
CA ALA A 5 1.68 -8.75 31.85
C ALA A 5 2.66 -9.88 31.51
N LEU A 6 2.35 -10.65 30.48
CA LEU A 6 3.34 -11.48 29.82
C LEU A 6 4.33 -10.54 29.10
N GLN A 7 5.51 -10.38 29.66
CA GLN A 7 6.63 -9.77 28.97
C GLN A 7 7.08 -10.74 27.85
N PRO A 8 7.13 -10.32 26.58
CA PRO A 8 7.77 -11.13 25.55
C PRO A 8 9.27 -11.21 25.82
N ALA A 9 9.81 -12.41 25.82
CA ALA A 9 11.22 -12.68 25.98
C ALA A 9 12.03 -11.91 24.92
N ARG A 10 13.01 -11.14 25.38
CA ARG A 10 14.04 -10.54 24.54
C ARG A 10 14.92 -11.67 24.01
N LEU A 11 14.74 -12.06 22.75
CA LEU A 11 15.74 -12.87 22.04
C LEU A 11 16.96 -11.97 21.81
N PRO A 12 18.13 -12.32 22.32
CA PRO A 12 19.33 -11.49 22.12
C PRO A 12 19.76 -11.54 20.66
N LEU A 13 20.09 -10.40 20.09
CA LEU A 13 20.66 -10.20 18.76
C LEU A 13 21.85 -11.13 18.45
N ALA A 14 22.50 -11.66 19.47
CA ALA A 14 23.59 -12.62 19.39
C ALA A 14 23.21 -13.98 18.74
N ALA A 15 21.92 -14.39 18.80
CA ALA A 15 21.50 -15.66 18.20
C ALA A 15 21.37 -15.59 16.68
N ALA A 16 21.02 -14.42 16.11
CA ALA A 16 20.94 -14.24 14.68
C ALA A 16 22.33 -14.12 14.01
N LEU A 17 23.31 -13.53 14.70
CA LEU A 17 24.69 -13.47 14.20
C LEU A 17 25.46 -14.80 14.33
N SER A 18 25.09 -15.66 15.29
CA SER A 18 25.77 -16.95 15.49
C SER A 18 25.44 -18.00 14.42
N LEU A 19 24.32 -17.86 13.71
CA LEU A 19 23.97 -18.74 12.58
C LEU A 19 24.76 -18.40 11.30
N CYS A 20 25.33 -17.22 11.18
CA CYS A 20 26.08 -16.78 9.99
C CYS A 20 27.54 -17.24 9.96
N LEU A 21 28.05 -17.92 11.00
CA LEU A 21 29.48 -18.30 11.14
C LEU A 21 29.75 -19.81 10.99
N LEU A 22 28.85 -20.58 10.42
CA LEU A 22 29.14 -21.98 10.09
C LEU A 22 30.01 -22.05 8.81
N PRO A 23 31.13 -22.75 8.82
CA PRO A 23 32.01 -22.87 7.63
C PRO A 23 31.26 -23.64 6.54
N THR A 24 31.08 -23.03 5.38
CA THR A 24 30.55 -23.67 4.19
C THR A 24 31.60 -24.69 3.64
N THR A 25 31.31 -25.97 3.77
CA THR A 25 32.00 -26.99 2.99
C THR A 25 31.56 -26.85 1.53
N ARG A 26 32.49 -26.45 0.65
CA ARG A 26 32.25 -26.43 -0.79
C ARG A 26 32.03 -27.87 -1.27
N ALA A 27 30.83 -28.19 -1.65
CA ALA A 27 30.55 -29.35 -2.48
C ALA A 27 30.83 -28.97 -3.93
N PHE A 28 31.70 -29.72 -4.59
CA PHE A 28 31.92 -29.61 -6.03
C PHE A 28 30.67 -30.13 -6.74
N ALA A 29 29.99 -29.27 -7.48
CA ALA A 29 28.91 -29.66 -8.37
C ALA A 29 29.50 -30.31 -9.62
N GLN A 30 29.01 -31.49 -9.96
CA GLN A 30 29.25 -32.19 -11.20
C GLN A 30 28.32 -31.66 -12.29
N ASP A 31 28.88 -31.34 -13.45
CA ASP A 31 28.14 -30.89 -14.63
C ASP A 31 27.05 -31.91 -15.06
N GLY A 32 25.84 -31.46 -15.22
CA GLY A 32 24.73 -32.24 -15.74
C GLY A 32 23.33 -31.69 -15.38
N ALA A 33 23.19 -30.37 -15.25
CA ALA A 33 21.88 -29.79 -15.04
C ALA A 33 21.11 -29.72 -16.36
N THR A 34 20.13 -30.58 -16.53
CA THR A 34 18.98 -30.33 -17.41
C THR A 34 18.29 -29.08 -16.86
N THR A 35 18.35 -27.97 -17.61
CA THR A 35 17.56 -26.77 -17.30
C THR A 35 16.11 -27.15 -17.42
N LEU A 36 15.45 -27.44 -16.30
CA LEU A 36 14.01 -27.36 -16.18
C LEU A 36 13.65 -25.90 -16.48
N ASP A 37 12.77 -25.70 -17.47
CA ASP A 37 12.16 -24.38 -17.69
C ASP A 37 11.65 -23.90 -16.33
N SER A 38 12.13 -22.72 -15.91
CA SER A 38 11.76 -22.14 -14.63
C SER A 38 10.25 -22.10 -14.52
N ILE A 39 9.69 -22.92 -13.63
CA ILE A 39 8.30 -22.79 -13.21
C ILE A 39 8.22 -21.40 -12.59
N GLN A 40 7.76 -20.44 -13.38
CA GLN A 40 7.47 -19.10 -12.87
C GLN A 40 6.26 -19.23 -11.95
N VAL A 41 6.54 -19.35 -10.65
CA VAL A 41 5.55 -19.24 -9.57
C VAL A 41 5.07 -17.79 -9.52
N SER A 42 4.42 -17.37 -10.55
CA SER A 42 3.70 -16.12 -10.60
C SER A 42 2.25 -16.43 -10.39
N GLY A 43 1.79 -16.36 -9.17
CA GLY A 43 0.39 -16.10 -8.95
C GLY A 43 0.08 -14.81 -9.69
N SER A 44 -0.24 -14.92 -10.98
CA SER A 44 -0.48 -13.76 -11.81
C SER A 44 -1.84 -13.19 -11.48
N TRP A 45 -1.89 -12.44 -10.39
CA TRP A 45 -3.14 -11.74 -10.09
C TRP A 45 -3.56 -10.80 -11.25
N LEU A 46 -2.65 -10.18 -12.00
CA LEU A 46 -2.89 -9.42 -13.24
C LEU A 46 -2.09 -9.94 -14.46
N GLY A 47 -1.53 -11.13 -14.38
CA GLY A 47 -0.46 -11.58 -15.27
C GLY A 47 0.88 -11.36 -14.56
N THR A 48 1.94 -12.02 -15.01
CA THR A 48 3.27 -11.92 -14.39
C THR A 48 3.62 -10.46 -14.11
N GLY A 49 3.92 -10.09 -12.88
CA GLY A 49 4.30 -8.74 -12.46
C GLY A 49 5.64 -8.25 -13.04
N LEU A 50 6.12 -8.88 -14.12
CA LEU A 50 7.33 -8.56 -14.84
C LEU A 50 7.11 -7.35 -15.77
N HIS A 51 8.17 -6.61 -16.06
CA HIS A 51 8.16 -5.44 -16.94
C HIS A 51 7.51 -5.71 -18.32
N ASP A 52 7.62 -6.92 -18.84
CA ASP A 52 7.00 -7.31 -20.11
C ASP A 52 5.46 -7.30 -20.07
N SER A 53 4.85 -7.59 -18.92
CA SER A 53 3.40 -7.52 -18.78
C SER A 53 2.88 -6.08 -18.73
N VAL A 54 3.70 -5.12 -18.25
CA VAL A 54 3.39 -3.69 -18.27
C VAL A 54 3.32 -3.16 -19.69
N LYS A 55 4.23 -3.58 -20.57
CA LYS A 55 4.28 -3.16 -21.98
C LYS A 55 2.98 -3.45 -22.75
N ARG A 56 2.30 -4.56 -22.42
CA ARG A 56 1.09 -5.02 -23.12
C ARG A 56 -0.20 -4.65 -22.39
N PHE A 57 -0.11 -4.07 -21.20
CA PHE A 57 -1.29 -3.69 -20.44
C PHE A 57 -1.99 -2.47 -21.06
N ALA A 58 -3.29 -2.55 -21.28
CA ALA A 58 -4.09 -1.50 -21.91
C ALA A 58 -4.58 -0.46 -20.86
N GLY A 59 -3.66 0.18 -20.16
CA GLY A 59 -3.97 1.17 -19.12
C GLY A 59 -2.71 1.69 -18.42
N ALA A 60 -2.88 2.66 -17.53
CA ALA A 60 -1.81 3.21 -16.73
C ALA A 60 -1.39 2.22 -15.63
N ARG A 61 -0.21 1.62 -15.75
CA ARG A 61 0.36 0.65 -14.80
C ARG A 61 1.82 0.92 -14.54
N THR A 62 2.23 0.84 -13.29
CA THR A 62 3.64 0.97 -12.87
C THR A 62 4.01 -0.18 -11.97
N VAL A 63 5.12 -0.84 -12.25
CA VAL A 63 5.72 -1.87 -11.40
C VAL A 63 7.07 -1.34 -10.89
N VAL A 64 7.24 -1.36 -9.57
CA VAL A 64 8.51 -1.03 -8.90
C VAL A 64 9.05 -2.32 -8.32
N ASP A 65 10.13 -2.81 -8.88
CA ASP A 65 10.79 -4.04 -8.44
C ASP A 65 11.69 -3.82 -7.21
N ARG A 66 12.18 -4.92 -6.65
CA ARG A 66 13.02 -4.90 -5.46
C ARG A 66 14.31 -4.09 -5.66
N GLN A 67 14.97 -4.21 -6.80
CA GLN A 67 16.18 -3.47 -7.09
C GLN A 67 15.97 -1.95 -7.03
N ARG A 68 14.85 -1.47 -7.57
CA ARG A 68 14.45 -0.06 -7.52
C ARG A 68 14.05 0.37 -6.12
N ILE A 69 13.35 -0.49 -5.37
CA ILE A 69 13.00 -0.23 -3.96
C ILE A 69 14.30 0.00 -3.16
N GLU A 70 15.24 -0.90 -3.26
CA GLU A 70 16.52 -0.85 -2.54
C GLU A 70 17.38 0.35 -2.94
N ALA A 71 17.53 0.58 -4.24
CA ALA A 71 18.26 1.73 -4.76
C ALA A 71 17.64 3.07 -4.38
N SER A 72 16.35 3.08 -4.02
CA SER A 72 15.64 4.30 -3.65
C SER A 72 16.01 4.86 -2.29
N GLY A 73 16.60 4.06 -1.40
CA GLY A 73 16.80 4.43 0.00
C GLY A 73 15.52 4.53 0.82
N ALA A 74 14.38 4.07 0.28
CA ALA A 74 13.10 4.06 0.98
C ALA A 74 13.19 3.24 2.28
N ALA A 75 12.58 3.76 3.34
CA ALA A 75 12.50 3.10 4.64
C ALA A 75 11.11 2.49 4.91
N SER A 76 10.10 2.89 4.16
CA SER A 76 8.72 2.46 4.33
C SER A 76 8.02 2.22 2.98
N LEU A 77 6.87 1.52 3.02
CA LEU A 77 6.00 1.36 1.84
C LEU A 77 5.60 2.73 1.26
N GLY A 78 5.28 3.69 2.12
CA GLY A 78 4.92 5.04 1.72
C GLY A 78 6.05 5.72 0.93
N ASP A 79 7.30 5.61 1.40
CA ASP A 79 8.45 6.23 0.71
C ASP A 79 8.65 5.65 -0.69
N ALA A 80 8.54 4.32 -0.83
CA ALA A 80 8.65 3.65 -2.13
C ALA A 80 7.55 4.11 -3.10
N MET A 81 6.34 4.36 -2.60
CA MET A 81 5.20 4.76 -3.42
C MET A 81 5.21 6.24 -3.85
N ARG A 82 5.93 7.13 -3.17
CA ARG A 82 6.04 8.57 -3.54
C ARG A 82 6.64 8.79 -4.93
N ARG A 83 7.26 7.80 -5.51
CA ARG A 83 7.89 7.85 -6.85
C ARG A 83 6.99 7.37 -7.97
N ILE A 84 5.76 6.92 -7.65
CA ILE A 84 4.82 6.40 -8.64
C ILE A 84 3.92 7.54 -9.14
N PRO A 85 3.83 7.79 -10.46
CA PRO A 85 2.95 8.81 -10.99
C PRO A 85 1.51 8.61 -10.54
N GLY A 86 0.78 9.69 -10.27
CA GLY A 86 -0.62 9.65 -9.83
C GLY A 86 -0.84 9.21 -8.40
N VAL A 87 0.20 8.75 -7.68
CA VAL A 87 0.12 8.33 -6.28
C VAL A 87 0.59 9.45 -5.35
N GLN A 88 -0.21 9.73 -4.35
CA GLN A 88 0.11 10.66 -3.27
C GLN A 88 0.09 9.92 -1.94
N VAL A 89 1.14 10.10 -1.15
CA VAL A 89 1.25 9.53 0.20
C VAL A 89 1.20 10.63 1.23
N THR A 90 0.39 10.46 2.25
CA THR A 90 0.24 11.42 3.35
C THR A 90 0.56 10.75 4.68
N ASP A 91 1.51 11.32 5.43
CA ASP A 91 1.98 10.76 6.70
C ASP A 91 1.08 11.17 7.88
N ASN A 92 -0.21 10.94 7.80
CA ASN A 92 -1.12 11.42 8.84
C ASN A 92 -2.30 10.51 9.14
N SER A 93 -2.19 9.22 8.97
CA SER A 93 -3.32 8.30 9.19
C SER A 93 -3.70 8.09 10.67
N GLY A 94 -3.36 9.04 11.55
CA GLY A 94 -3.65 9.02 12.98
C GLY A 94 -2.50 8.55 13.85
N THR A 95 -1.45 8.05 13.26
CA THR A 95 -0.24 7.60 13.96
C THR A 95 0.87 8.65 13.96
N ALA A 96 0.52 9.89 13.69
CA ALA A 96 1.39 11.06 13.89
C ALA A 96 2.80 10.95 13.27
N GLY A 97 2.87 10.49 12.02
CA GLY A 97 4.14 10.35 11.32
C GLY A 97 4.85 9.03 11.59
N SER A 98 4.14 8.02 12.07
CA SER A 98 4.67 6.66 12.18
C SER A 98 4.87 6.03 10.81
N SER A 99 5.97 5.31 10.65
CA SER A 99 6.30 4.54 9.45
C SER A 99 5.39 3.33 9.21
N VAL A 100 4.59 2.95 10.21
CA VAL A 100 3.74 1.76 10.16
C VAL A 100 2.36 2.00 9.55
N SER A 101 1.96 3.25 9.37
CA SER A 101 0.70 3.60 8.72
C SER A 101 0.89 3.84 7.23
N LEU A 102 -0.14 3.54 6.44
CA LEU A 102 -0.14 3.76 5.01
C LEU A 102 -1.39 4.53 4.59
N ASN A 103 -1.23 5.80 4.24
CA ASN A 103 -2.29 6.64 3.73
C ASN A 103 -1.98 7.04 2.29
N ILE A 104 -2.65 6.36 1.36
CA ILE A 104 -2.42 6.48 -0.07
C ILE A 104 -3.64 7.07 -0.74
N GLY A 105 -3.42 8.00 -1.65
CA GLY A 105 -4.40 8.50 -2.58
C GLY A 105 -3.92 8.36 -4.01
N VAL A 106 -4.84 8.12 -4.94
CA VAL A 106 -4.57 8.06 -6.36
C VAL A 106 -5.44 9.11 -7.06
N ARG A 107 -4.84 9.95 -7.93
CA ARG A 107 -5.57 10.92 -8.76
C ARG A 107 -6.47 11.89 -7.99
N GLY A 108 -5.97 12.40 -6.87
CA GLY A 108 -6.72 13.32 -6.01
C GLY A 108 -7.78 12.67 -5.13
N LEU A 109 -7.83 11.34 -5.06
CA LEU A 109 -8.71 10.57 -4.19
C LEU A 109 -7.99 10.27 -2.88
N THR A 110 -7.70 11.27 -2.10
CA THR A 110 -7.12 11.08 -0.79
C THR A 110 -8.21 11.08 0.26
N GLY A 111 -8.08 10.24 1.23
CA GLY A 111 -9.02 10.19 2.35
C GLY A 111 -8.50 9.27 3.42
N ARG A 112 -8.45 9.79 4.63
CA ARG A 112 -7.95 9.05 5.78
C ARG A 112 -8.69 7.75 6.05
N TYR A 113 -10.01 7.75 5.88
CA TYR A 113 -10.87 6.60 6.18
C TYR A 113 -11.16 5.72 4.98
N SER A 114 -10.83 6.18 3.78
CA SER A 114 -11.04 5.41 2.57
C SER A 114 -9.90 5.68 1.58
N PRO A 115 -8.99 4.73 1.35
CA PRO A 115 -7.96 4.87 0.33
C PRO A 115 -8.55 4.96 -1.08
N ARG A 116 -9.81 4.55 -1.25
CA ARG A 116 -10.51 4.45 -2.55
C ARG A 116 -9.72 3.68 -3.61
N SER A 117 -8.76 2.92 -3.16
CA SER A 117 -7.98 1.97 -3.95
C SER A 117 -8.04 0.61 -3.29
N THR A 118 -8.14 -0.44 -4.08
CA THR A 118 -7.99 -1.81 -3.59
C THR A 118 -6.52 -2.05 -3.30
N VAL A 119 -6.17 -2.27 -2.03
CA VAL A 119 -4.79 -2.53 -1.61
C VAL A 119 -4.65 -3.99 -1.21
N LEU A 120 -3.72 -4.67 -1.84
CA LEU A 120 -3.52 -6.12 -1.74
C LEU A 120 -2.09 -6.45 -1.29
N LEU A 121 -1.93 -7.62 -0.67
CA LEU A 121 -0.66 -8.29 -0.43
C LEU A 121 -0.75 -9.71 -1.02
N ASP A 122 0.04 -10.01 -2.04
CA ASP A 122 -0.03 -11.26 -2.79
C ASP A 122 -1.45 -11.58 -3.30
N GLY A 123 -2.20 -10.56 -3.73
CA GLY A 123 -3.58 -10.68 -4.20
C GLY A 123 -4.65 -10.68 -3.10
N VAL A 124 -4.28 -10.83 -1.82
CA VAL A 124 -5.19 -10.82 -0.66
C VAL A 124 -5.39 -9.40 -0.14
N PRO A 125 -6.63 -8.97 0.19
CA PRO A 125 -6.86 -7.64 0.74
C PRO A 125 -6.05 -7.35 2.00
N LEU A 126 -5.32 -6.22 1.97
CA LEU A 126 -4.41 -5.84 3.05
C LEU A 126 -5.13 -5.23 4.25
N ALA A 127 -6.26 -4.57 4.05
CA ALA A 127 -7.01 -3.92 5.11
C ALA A 127 -7.58 -4.92 6.14
N VAL A 128 -7.75 -4.46 7.39
CA VAL A 128 -8.30 -5.29 8.48
C VAL A 128 -9.74 -5.74 8.22
N ALA A 129 -10.51 -4.95 7.47
CA ALA A 129 -11.84 -5.28 6.96
C ALA A 129 -12.03 -4.53 5.63
N PRO A 130 -11.79 -5.19 4.47
CA PRO A 130 -11.74 -4.54 3.16
C PRO A 130 -12.99 -3.73 2.77
N TYR A 131 -14.15 -4.15 3.20
CA TYR A 131 -15.43 -3.44 2.98
C TYR A 131 -15.77 -2.49 4.13
N GLY A 132 -15.73 -3.01 5.36
CA GLY A 132 -16.20 -2.30 6.54
C GLY A 132 -15.23 -1.26 7.10
N GLN A 133 -13.93 -1.51 6.99
CA GLN A 133 -12.88 -0.65 7.52
C GLN A 133 -11.58 -0.73 6.68
N PRO A 134 -11.61 -0.17 5.45
CA PRO A 134 -10.51 -0.30 4.48
C PRO A 134 -9.28 0.55 4.82
N GLN A 135 -9.33 1.41 5.83
CA GLN A 135 -8.21 2.27 6.22
C GLN A 135 -7.00 1.47 6.72
N LEU A 136 -5.83 1.87 6.27
CA LEU A 136 -4.55 1.27 6.64
C LEU A 136 -3.87 2.06 7.76
N SER A 137 -4.46 2.05 8.98
CA SER A 137 -3.83 2.68 10.17
C SER A 137 -2.55 1.96 10.59
N PHE A 138 -2.40 0.71 10.20
CA PHE A 138 -1.14 -0.01 10.01
C PHE A 138 -1.26 -0.83 8.73
N ALA A 139 -0.18 -0.92 7.98
CA ALA A 139 -0.06 -1.83 6.85
C ALA A 139 0.61 -3.09 7.38
N PRO A 140 -0.09 -4.24 7.41
CA PRO A 140 0.45 -5.46 8.04
C PRO A 140 1.48 -6.17 7.14
N THR A 141 2.46 -5.42 6.69
CA THR A 141 3.68 -5.90 6.03
C THR A 141 4.75 -4.80 6.04
N SER A 142 6.00 -5.18 5.93
CA SER A 142 7.15 -4.28 5.85
C SER A 142 7.73 -4.22 4.44
N LEU A 143 8.38 -3.10 4.10
CA LEU A 143 9.04 -2.92 2.81
C LEU A 143 10.15 -3.97 2.56
N SER A 144 10.84 -4.42 3.59
CA SER A 144 11.92 -5.41 3.49
C SER A 144 11.44 -6.79 3.00
N ASN A 145 10.16 -7.13 3.24
CA ASN A 145 9.55 -8.38 2.80
C ASN A 145 8.93 -8.28 1.39
N ILE A 146 8.94 -7.08 0.76
CA ILE A 146 8.33 -6.86 -0.55
C ILE A 146 9.34 -7.09 -1.69
N GLU A 147 8.91 -7.83 -2.70
CA GLU A 147 9.61 -8.05 -3.96
C GLU A 147 9.26 -7.00 -5.00
N SER A 148 7.97 -6.66 -5.10
CA SER A 148 7.50 -5.66 -6.06
C SER A 148 6.24 -4.94 -5.58
N ILE A 149 6.08 -3.72 -6.07
CA ILE A 149 4.87 -2.92 -5.91
C ILE A 149 4.26 -2.71 -7.29
N ASP A 150 3.05 -3.22 -7.50
CA ASP A 150 2.32 -3.12 -8.76
C ASP A 150 1.12 -2.19 -8.60
N VAL A 151 1.10 -1.11 -9.34
CA VAL A 151 0.04 -0.09 -9.26
C VAL A 151 -0.64 0.07 -10.60
N VAL A 152 -1.92 -0.33 -10.66
CA VAL A 152 -2.84 -0.03 -11.75
C VAL A 152 -3.67 1.18 -11.34
N ARG A 153 -3.53 2.28 -12.07
CA ARG A 153 -4.27 3.51 -11.80
C ARG A 153 -5.60 3.51 -12.55
N GLY A 154 -6.64 4.05 -11.92
CA GLY A 154 -8.00 3.98 -12.45
C GLY A 154 -8.63 2.59 -12.32
N GLY A 155 -9.86 2.43 -12.75
CA GLY A 155 -10.63 1.19 -12.61
C GLY A 155 -10.26 0.06 -13.58
N GLY A 156 -9.03 -0.02 -14.04
CA GLY A 156 -8.58 -0.83 -15.17
C GLY A 156 -8.71 -2.35 -15.10
N ALA A 157 -9.16 -2.93 -13.98
CA ALA A 157 -9.34 -4.38 -13.88
C ALA A 157 -10.63 -4.74 -13.15
N VAL A 158 -11.54 -5.44 -13.85
CA VAL A 158 -12.81 -5.93 -13.26
C VAL A 158 -12.60 -7.04 -12.23
N ARG A 159 -11.44 -7.68 -12.21
CA ARG A 159 -11.13 -8.83 -11.36
C ARG A 159 -11.05 -8.46 -9.88
N TYR A 160 -10.77 -7.19 -9.54
CA TYR A 160 -10.49 -6.74 -8.19
C TYR A 160 -11.44 -5.66 -7.71
N GLY A 161 -11.74 -5.67 -6.45
CA GLY A 161 -12.60 -4.78 -5.70
C GLY A 161 -12.60 -5.19 -4.22
N PRO A 162 -13.33 -4.53 -3.36
CA PRO A 162 -14.04 -3.27 -3.56
C PRO A 162 -13.09 -2.07 -3.54
N GLN A 163 -13.66 -0.87 -3.69
CA GLN A 163 -12.93 0.39 -3.52
C GLN A 163 -11.85 0.66 -4.58
N ASN A 164 -11.98 0.07 -5.77
CA ASN A 164 -11.05 0.25 -6.88
C ASN A 164 -11.23 1.55 -7.66
N VAL A 165 -11.80 2.59 -7.05
CA VAL A 165 -12.07 3.90 -7.69
C VAL A 165 -10.78 4.57 -8.16
N GLY A 166 -9.76 4.60 -7.31
CA GLY A 166 -8.43 5.12 -7.65
C GLY A 166 -7.55 4.10 -8.37
N GLY A 167 -7.91 2.83 -8.29
CA GLY A 167 -7.17 1.73 -8.88
C GLY A 167 -6.83 0.62 -7.89
N ILE A 168 -5.81 -0.15 -8.24
CA ILE A 168 -5.38 -1.32 -7.49
C ILE A 168 -3.90 -1.21 -7.20
N ILE A 169 -3.52 -1.52 -5.98
CA ILE A 169 -2.14 -1.53 -5.50
C ILE A 169 -1.89 -2.92 -4.93
N ASN A 170 -1.00 -3.69 -5.53
CA ASN A 170 -0.59 -4.98 -5.02
C ASN A 170 0.87 -4.96 -4.58
N PHE A 171 1.10 -5.30 -3.35
CA PHE A 171 2.43 -5.60 -2.82
C PHE A 171 2.66 -7.09 -2.98
N SER A 172 3.70 -7.49 -3.71
CA SER A 172 4.11 -8.89 -3.81
C SER A 172 5.25 -9.14 -2.86
N THR A 173 5.12 -10.16 -2.00
CA THR A 173 6.20 -10.56 -1.09
C THR A 173 7.28 -11.34 -1.83
N ARG A 174 8.50 -11.37 -1.28
CA ARG A 174 9.63 -12.10 -1.86
C ARG A 174 9.25 -13.52 -2.25
N ALA A 175 9.65 -13.90 -3.45
CA ALA A 175 9.37 -15.23 -4.01
C ALA A 175 10.18 -16.31 -3.30
N ILE A 176 9.70 -17.56 -3.35
CA ILE A 176 10.48 -18.73 -3.04
C ILE A 176 11.51 -18.89 -4.16
N PRO A 177 12.83 -19.00 -3.88
CA PRO A 177 13.82 -19.24 -4.91
C PRO A 177 13.57 -20.58 -5.62
N THR A 178 13.62 -20.55 -6.94
CA THR A 178 13.47 -21.74 -7.80
C THR A 178 14.82 -22.36 -8.18
N GLU A 179 15.91 -21.60 -8.02
CA GLU A 179 17.26 -22.11 -8.22
C GLU A 179 17.61 -23.12 -7.13
N ALA A 180 18.38 -24.14 -7.52
CA ALA A 180 18.80 -25.19 -6.59
C ALA A 180 19.68 -24.60 -5.46
N GLY A 181 19.41 -25.06 -4.22
CA GLY A 181 20.16 -24.63 -3.05
C GLY A 181 19.37 -23.74 -2.10
N LEU A 182 20.06 -23.32 -1.05
CA LEU A 182 19.52 -22.44 -0.04
C LEU A 182 20.03 -21.01 -0.31
N HIS A 183 19.10 -20.09 -0.46
CA HIS A 183 19.37 -18.68 -0.69
C HIS A 183 18.94 -17.86 0.51
N GLY A 184 19.77 -16.91 0.91
CA GLY A 184 19.47 -16.10 2.08
C GLY A 184 19.91 -14.66 1.97
N GLU A 185 19.27 -13.83 2.81
CA GLU A 185 19.62 -12.43 3.02
C GLU A 185 19.42 -12.08 4.50
N ALA A 186 20.38 -11.37 5.07
CA ALA A 186 20.24 -10.70 6.35
C ALA A 186 20.58 -9.22 6.17
N GLY A 187 19.77 -8.35 6.76
CA GLY A 187 19.93 -6.90 6.66
C GLY A 187 19.70 -6.18 7.98
N VAL A 188 20.42 -5.09 8.17
CA VAL A 188 20.21 -4.15 9.26
C VAL A 188 20.35 -2.72 8.74
N ARG A 189 19.45 -1.84 9.17
CA ARG A 189 19.49 -0.40 8.91
C ARG A 189 19.35 0.35 10.21
N TYR A 190 20.34 1.15 10.57
CA TYR A 190 20.27 2.10 11.65
C TYR A 190 20.00 3.49 11.09
N THR A 191 19.04 4.19 11.66
CA THR A 191 18.58 5.52 11.25
C THR A 191 18.68 6.47 12.44
N ALA A 192 19.26 7.66 12.26
CA ALA A 192 19.34 8.73 13.25
C ALA A 192 18.66 10.00 12.70
N TYR A 193 17.86 10.66 13.53
CA TYR A 193 17.17 11.90 13.19
C TYR A 193 17.97 13.09 13.68
N ASP A 194 18.20 14.11 12.84
CA ASP A 194 19.02 15.27 13.15
C ASP A 194 18.46 16.10 14.34
N HIS A 195 17.14 16.21 14.41
CA HIS A 195 16.43 16.89 15.50
C HIS A 195 15.51 15.92 16.23
N GLY A 196 15.16 16.24 17.48
CA GLY A 196 14.33 15.40 18.33
C GLY A 196 15.07 14.23 19.00
N GLY A 197 16.31 13.93 18.60
CA GLY A 197 17.21 12.98 19.26
C GLY A 197 16.76 11.52 19.21
N GLY A 198 15.87 11.16 18.28
CA GLY A 198 15.42 9.79 18.08
C GLY A 198 16.31 9.00 17.12
N ASP A 199 16.11 7.70 17.15
CA ASP A 199 16.77 6.74 16.27
C ASP A 199 15.84 5.56 15.99
N SER A 200 16.16 4.76 14.99
CA SER A 200 15.40 3.56 14.66
C SER A 200 16.34 2.51 14.07
N THR A 201 16.14 1.27 14.48
CA THR A 201 16.82 0.11 13.90
C THR A 201 15.79 -0.77 13.21
N GLN A 202 15.99 -1.00 11.93
CA GLN A 202 15.26 -1.98 11.12
C GLN A 202 16.17 -3.18 10.88
N TYR A 203 15.59 -4.37 10.90
CA TYR A 203 16.32 -5.61 10.62
C TYR A 203 15.43 -6.56 9.81
N ASN A 204 16.06 -7.34 8.95
CA ASN A 204 15.36 -8.34 8.14
C ASN A 204 16.19 -9.59 7.94
N ALA A 205 15.51 -10.70 7.72
CA ALA A 205 16.06 -11.97 7.31
C ALA A 205 15.16 -12.62 6.27
N PHE A 206 15.76 -13.18 5.24
CA PHE A 206 15.11 -14.01 4.25
C PHE A 206 15.91 -15.31 4.11
N LEU A 207 15.20 -16.43 4.06
CA LEU A 207 15.80 -17.74 3.82
C LEU A 207 14.83 -18.56 2.99
N GLY A 208 15.26 -19.12 1.86
CA GLY A 208 14.36 -19.91 1.03
C GLY A 208 15.10 -20.76 0.01
N GLY A 209 14.39 -21.70 -0.57
CA GLY A 209 14.88 -22.59 -1.61
C GLY A 209 13.85 -23.62 -2.00
N THR A 210 14.12 -24.31 -3.10
CA THR A 210 13.30 -25.43 -3.61
C THR A 210 14.15 -26.69 -3.63
N GLY A 211 13.63 -27.75 -3.06
CA GLY A 211 14.28 -29.06 -3.00
C GLY A 211 13.99 -29.91 -4.24
N ASP A 212 14.74 -31.01 -4.38
CA ASP A 212 14.60 -31.98 -5.50
C ASP A 212 13.23 -32.69 -5.53
N ASN A 213 12.42 -32.53 -4.49
CA ASN A 213 11.07 -33.09 -4.37
C ASN A 213 9.97 -32.07 -4.74
N ASP A 214 10.31 -31.03 -5.49
CA ASP A 214 9.41 -29.97 -5.92
C ASP A 214 8.70 -29.18 -4.78
N LEU A 215 9.22 -29.34 -3.55
CA LEU A 215 8.77 -28.56 -2.40
C LEU A 215 9.66 -27.34 -2.22
N GLY A 216 9.08 -26.17 -2.43
CA GLY A 216 9.70 -24.90 -2.13
C GLY A 216 9.24 -24.34 -0.79
N ALA A 217 10.14 -23.70 -0.06
CA ALA A 217 9.81 -22.98 1.17
C ALA A 217 10.60 -21.69 1.30
N ALA A 218 10.01 -20.69 1.96
CA ALA A 218 10.70 -19.46 2.32
C ALA A 218 10.22 -18.90 3.66
N LEU A 219 11.18 -18.39 4.44
CA LEU A 219 10.97 -17.61 5.65
C LEU A 219 11.30 -16.15 5.36
N LEU A 220 10.37 -15.27 5.63
CA LEU A 220 10.54 -13.81 5.59
C LEU A 220 10.33 -13.26 6.99
N TYR A 221 11.31 -12.52 7.48
CA TYR A 221 11.19 -11.84 8.75
C TYR A 221 11.73 -10.42 8.65
N SER A 222 11.03 -9.47 9.23
CA SER A 222 11.55 -8.13 9.43
C SER A 222 10.96 -7.49 10.68
N GLY A 223 11.70 -6.55 11.23
CA GLY A 223 11.27 -5.83 12.40
C GLY A 223 11.86 -4.44 12.47
N GLN A 224 11.30 -3.65 13.34
CA GLN A 224 11.75 -2.31 13.67
C GLN A 224 11.59 -2.08 15.16
N ASP A 225 12.56 -1.38 15.75
CA ASP A 225 12.47 -0.77 17.08
C ASP A 225 13.06 0.64 16.97
N GLY A 226 12.28 1.66 17.34
CA GLY A 226 12.70 3.04 17.19
C GLY A 226 12.00 4.00 18.13
N ARG A 227 12.67 5.13 18.41
CA ARG A 227 12.14 6.23 19.19
C ARG A 227 11.48 7.32 18.35
N GLY A 228 11.58 7.21 17.01
CA GLY A 228 11.08 8.23 16.08
C GLY A 228 11.73 9.60 16.25
N TRP A 229 11.25 10.58 15.50
CA TRP A 229 11.84 11.95 15.49
C TRP A 229 11.16 12.94 16.42
N ARG A 230 10.07 12.57 17.07
CA ARG A 230 9.40 13.38 18.10
C ARG A 230 9.53 12.73 19.47
N GLN A 231 9.49 13.52 20.50
CA GLN A 231 9.44 13.01 21.87
C GLN A 231 8.25 12.06 22.03
N GLY A 232 8.48 10.83 22.50
CA GLY A 232 7.45 9.82 22.70
C GLY A 232 6.73 9.42 21.41
N SER A 233 7.47 9.25 20.31
CA SER A 233 6.99 8.67 19.07
C SER A 233 7.61 7.30 18.80
N ASP A 234 7.83 6.54 19.87
CA ASP A 234 8.38 5.19 19.77
C ASP A 234 7.48 4.31 18.91
N ASP A 235 8.07 3.57 18.01
CA ASP A 235 7.38 2.59 17.21
C ASP A 235 8.15 1.27 17.14
N ARG A 236 7.40 0.19 17.09
CA ARG A 236 7.94 -1.16 16.96
C ARG A 236 6.99 -2.01 16.15
N PHE A 237 7.52 -2.81 15.25
CA PHE A 237 6.77 -3.87 14.59
C PHE A 237 7.61 -5.14 14.42
N ASN A 238 6.90 -6.25 14.21
CA ASN A 238 7.44 -7.51 13.72
C ASN A 238 6.54 -8.00 12.59
N ASP A 239 7.15 -8.44 11.50
CA ASP A 239 6.51 -8.97 10.30
C ASP A 239 7.16 -10.30 9.94
N LEU A 240 6.39 -11.39 10.04
CA LEU A 240 6.84 -12.76 9.78
C LEU A 240 5.93 -13.38 8.73
N ALA A 241 6.51 -13.99 7.70
CA ALA A 241 5.80 -14.83 6.76
C ALA A 241 6.56 -16.13 6.49
N LEU A 242 5.82 -17.24 6.44
CA LEU A 242 6.28 -18.55 5.97
C LEU A 242 5.52 -18.88 4.69
N LYS A 243 6.25 -19.16 3.64
CA LYS A 243 5.70 -19.50 2.32
C LYS A 243 6.08 -20.91 1.95
N PHE A 244 5.16 -21.63 1.33
CA PHE A 244 5.33 -22.97 0.80
C PHE A 244 4.74 -23.02 -0.60
N ALA A 245 5.41 -23.73 -1.50
CA ALA A 245 4.93 -24.09 -2.82
C ALA A 245 5.24 -25.57 -3.06
N TYR A 246 4.29 -26.30 -3.62
CA TYR A 246 4.45 -27.71 -3.93
C TYR A 246 3.87 -27.99 -5.32
N ALA A 247 4.71 -28.35 -6.28
CA ALA A 247 4.28 -28.84 -7.55
C ALA A 247 3.85 -30.31 -7.38
N ILE A 248 2.53 -30.55 -7.48
CA ILE A 248 1.96 -31.90 -7.39
C ILE A 248 2.37 -32.70 -8.65
N ASP A 249 2.32 -32.02 -9.79
CA ASP A 249 2.78 -32.47 -11.11
C ASP A 249 3.08 -31.25 -11.98
N GLU A 250 3.39 -31.46 -13.27
CA GLU A 250 3.67 -30.38 -14.24
C GLU A 250 2.50 -29.41 -14.48
N GLN A 251 1.29 -29.76 -14.06
CA GLN A 251 0.07 -29.00 -14.29
C GLN A 251 -0.52 -28.41 -13.02
N GLN A 252 -0.17 -28.94 -11.86
CA GLN A 252 -0.82 -28.62 -10.59
C GLN A 252 0.16 -28.11 -9.54
N GLU A 253 -0.16 -26.97 -8.97
CA GLU A 253 0.62 -26.35 -7.90
C GLU A 253 -0.26 -25.98 -6.71
N LEU A 254 0.21 -26.30 -5.51
CA LEU A 254 -0.33 -25.80 -4.25
C LEU A 254 0.61 -24.77 -3.64
N ARG A 255 0.04 -23.69 -3.13
CA ARG A 255 0.76 -22.64 -2.40
C ARG A 255 0.10 -22.40 -1.05
N ALA A 256 0.92 -22.13 -0.04
CA ALA A 256 0.44 -21.69 1.26
C ALA A 256 1.32 -20.56 1.79
N LYS A 257 0.70 -19.61 2.48
CA LYS A 257 1.41 -18.58 3.23
C LYS A 257 0.79 -18.43 4.60
N LEU A 258 1.63 -18.50 5.64
CA LEU A 258 1.28 -18.15 7.00
C LEU A 258 1.91 -16.80 7.31
N SER A 259 1.15 -15.89 7.89
CA SER A 259 1.63 -14.53 8.19
C SER A 259 1.29 -14.13 9.62
N TYR A 260 2.21 -13.38 10.23
CA TYR A 260 2.02 -12.74 11.52
C TYR A 260 2.61 -11.34 11.48
N TYR A 261 1.84 -10.35 11.92
CA TYR A 261 2.27 -8.96 12.05
C TYR A 261 1.81 -8.40 13.39
N ASP A 262 2.74 -7.75 14.11
CA ASP A 262 2.46 -7.05 15.36
C ASP A 262 3.08 -5.65 15.31
N VAL A 263 2.32 -4.65 15.78
CA VAL A 263 2.77 -3.26 15.76
C VAL A 263 2.30 -2.50 17.00
N ARG A 264 3.17 -1.63 17.49
CA ARG A 264 2.86 -0.60 18.49
C ARG A 264 3.54 0.70 18.10
N SER A 265 2.78 1.80 18.12
CA SER A 265 3.27 3.13 17.84
C SER A 265 2.71 4.13 18.84
N LEU A 266 3.57 4.88 19.51
CA LEU A 266 3.18 6.02 20.33
C LEU A 266 2.89 7.21 19.41
N THR A 267 1.92 8.05 19.79
CA THR A 267 1.46 9.15 18.95
C THR A 267 1.53 10.48 19.71
N PRO A 268 2.56 11.29 19.47
CA PRO A 268 2.76 12.56 20.18
C PRO A 268 1.70 13.63 19.87
N GLY A 269 0.73 13.34 18.98
CA GLY A 269 -0.39 14.20 18.64
C GLY A 269 -0.06 15.34 17.68
N GLY A 270 -1.11 15.97 17.14
CA GLY A 270 -1.00 17.20 16.36
C GLY A 270 -0.64 18.40 17.23
N LEU A 271 0.04 19.39 16.64
CA LEU A 271 0.43 20.63 17.29
C LEU A 271 -0.42 21.80 16.77
N THR A 272 -0.78 22.72 17.65
CA THR A 272 -1.23 24.05 17.24
C THR A 272 -0.08 24.81 16.57
N ARG A 273 -0.39 25.92 15.90
CA ARG A 273 0.64 26.78 15.30
C ARG A 273 1.67 27.24 16.33
N ALA A 274 1.22 27.74 17.46
CA ALA A 274 2.12 28.24 18.53
C ALA A 274 3.01 27.12 19.11
N GLN A 275 2.46 25.94 19.32
CA GLN A 275 3.23 24.78 19.78
C GLN A 275 4.29 24.33 18.75
N TYR A 276 3.93 24.33 17.46
CA TYR A 276 4.86 23.99 16.39
C TYR A 276 6.00 25.00 16.24
N GLU A 277 5.69 26.28 16.39
CA GLU A 277 6.70 27.37 16.33
C GLU A 277 7.62 27.36 17.55
N ALA A 278 7.10 26.98 18.73
CA ALA A 278 7.90 26.87 19.95
C ALA A 278 8.84 25.67 19.94
N ASP A 279 8.33 24.49 19.67
CA ASP A 279 9.09 23.23 19.53
C ASP A 279 8.30 22.24 18.67
N PRO A 280 8.67 22.01 17.40
CA PRO A 280 7.98 21.08 16.53
C PRO A 280 8.14 19.61 16.97
N PHE A 281 9.11 19.28 17.80
CA PHE A 281 9.39 17.92 18.24
C PHE A 281 8.77 17.55 19.59
N GLN A 282 8.09 18.50 20.26
CA GLN A 282 7.43 18.26 21.54
C GLN A 282 6.32 17.21 21.46
N ASN A 283 6.07 16.54 22.58
CA ASN A 283 4.96 15.62 22.77
C ASN A 283 3.84 16.27 23.57
N THR A 284 2.69 16.49 22.95
CA THR A 284 1.48 17.03 23.61
C THR A 284 0.53 15.93 24.08
N ARG A 285 0.82 14.65 23.76
CA ARG A 285 -0.05 13.49 23.98
C ARG A 285 0.73 12.27 24.50
N PRO A 286 1.35 12.34 25.67
CA PRO A 286 2.31 11.33 26.14
C PRO A 286 1.72 9.96 26.43
N THR A 287 0.40 9.81 26.42
CA THR A 287 -0.31 8.55 26.68
C THR A 287 -0.99 7.97 25.47
N ASP A 288 -0.93 8.65 24.34
CA ASP A 288 -1.61 8.23 23.13
C ASP A 288 -0.80 7.15 22.40
N PHE A 289 -1.50 6.12 21.95
CA PHE A 289 -0.88 5.05 21.17
C PHE A 289 -1.85 4.39 20.19
N TRP A 290 -1.25 3.74 19.22
CA TRP A 290 -1.88 2.75 18.35
C TRP A 290 -1.16 1.43 18.48
N LYS A 291 -1.91 0.35 18.46
CA LYS A 291 -1.35 -1.00 18.39
C LYS A 291 -2.28 -1.88 17.55
N GLY A 292 -1.71 -2.91 16.95
CA GLY A 292 -2.46 -3.90 16.20
C GLY A 292 -1.65 -5.14 15.98
N HIS A 293 -2.36 -6.23 15.71
CA HIS A 293 -1.74 -7.43 15.20
C HIS A 293 -2.63 -8.06 14.13
N ARG A 294 -2.04 -8.83 13.25
CA ARG A 294 -2.74 -9.64 12.25
C ARG A 294 -2.06 -10.99 12.15
N THR A 295 -2.87 -12.04 12.12
CA THR A 295 -2.48 -13.39 11.70
C THR A 295 -3.27 -13.76 10.46
N GLY A 296 -2.64 -14.49 9.55
CA GLY A 296 -3.29 -14.90 8.31
C GLY A 296 -2.79 -16.23 7.78
N ILE A 297 -3.66 -16.90 7.06
CA ILE A 297 -3.36 -18.05 6.22
C ILE A 297 -3.95 -17.80 4.83
N ASP A 298 -3.13 -17.93 3.80
CA ASP A 298 -3.52 -17.86 2.41
C ASP A 298 -3.19 -19.20 1.75
N LEU A 299 -4.11 -19.73 0.96
CA LEU A 299 -3.98 -20.99 0.23
C LEU A 299 -4.29 -20.75 -1.24
N GLY A 300 -3.38 -21.12 -2.11
CA GLY A 300 -3.53 -21.04 -3.57
C GLY A 300 -3.47 -22.42 -4.20
N TYR A 301 -4.32 -22.68 -5.17
CA TYR A 301 -4.25 -23.84 -6.04
C TYR A 301 -4.36 -23.39 -7.48
N THR A 302 -3.44 -23.86 -8.31
CA THR A 302 -3.45 -23.62 -9.76
C THR A 302 -3.43 -24.97 -10.46
N ASN A 303 -4.26 -25.11 -11.50
CA ASN A 303 -4.29 -26.27 -12.37
C ASN A 303 -4.36 -25.85 -13.84
N THR A 304 -3.29 -26.11 -14.58
CA THR A 304 -3.24 -25.94 -16.04
C THR A 304 -3.89 -27.17 -16.69
N LEU A 305 -5.22 -27.13 -16.79
CA LEU A 305 -6.04 -28.26 -17.30
C LEU A 305 -5.67 -28.65 -18.74
N SER A 306 -5.19 -27.71 -19.52
CA SER A 306 -4.68 -27.90 -20.88
C SER A 306 -3.82 -26.71 -21.31
N ALA A 307 -3.17 -26.79 -22.47
CA ALA A 307 -2.47 -25.64 -23.06
C ALA A 307 -3.36 -24.39 -23.26
N ASN A 308 -4.69 -24.56 -23.20
CA ASN A 308 -5.67 -23.52 -23.43
C ASN A 308 -6.60 -23.23 -22.25
N SER A 309 -6.42 -23.89 -21.10
CA SER A 309 -7.32 -23.71 -19.97
C SER A 309 -6.62 -23.83 -18.63
N GLU A 310 -6.94 -22.93 -17.72
CA GLU A 310 -6.37 -22.84 -16.39
C GLU A 310 -7.49 -22.60 -15.36
N PHE A 311 -7.39 -23.29 -14.25
CA PHE A 311 -8.25 -23.07 -13.09
C PHE A 311 -7.41 -22.69 -11.88
N GLU A 312 -7.83 -21.67 -11.17
CA GLU A 312 -7.16 -21.19 -9.98
C GLU A 312 -8.15 -20.94 -8.85
N VAL A 313 -7.72 -21.21 -7.61
CA VAL A 313 -8.46 -20.85 -6.41
C VAL A 313 -7.52 -20.18 -5.43
N LEU A 314 -7.92 -19.02 -4.92
CA LEU A 314 -7.31 -18.38 -3.77
C LEU A 314 -8.30 -18.41 -2.61
N ALA A 315 -7.89 -18.97 -1.47
CA ALA A 315 -8.65 -18.93 -0.23
C ALA A 315 -7.80 -18.30 0.86
N TYR A 316 -8.39 -17.45 1.71
CA TYR A 316 -7.66 -16.80 2.78
C TYR A 316 -8.52 -16.60 4.02
N TYR A 317 -7.86 -16.63 5.17
CA TYR A 317 -8.47 -16.29 6.45
C TYR A 317 -7.52 -15.39 7.25
N ASN A 318 -8.05 -14.30 7.82
CA ASN A 318 -7.29 -13.35 8.61
C ASN A 318 -8.02 -13.02 9.90
N GLU A 319 -7.28 -12.96 11.00
CA GLU A 319 -7.71 -12.31 12.24
C GLU A 319 -6.85 -11.07 12.48
N SER A 320 -7.49 -9.95 12.77
CA SER A 320 -6.82 -8.69 13.05
C SER A 320 -7.37 -8.04 14.30
N THR A 321 -6.50 -7.53 15.14
CA THR A 321 -6.88 -6.62 16.22
C THR A 321 -6.27 -5.26 15.99
N ARG A 322 -6.95 -4.21 16.39
CA ARG A 322 -6.49 -2.84 16.35
C ARG A 322 -7.00 -2.10 17.57
N ALA A 323 -6.15 -1.40 18.28
CA ALA A 323 -6.56 -0.58 19.40
C ALA A 323 -5.87 0.78 19.36
N SER A 324 -6.60 1.81 19.76
CA SER A 324 -6.06 3.14 20.05
C SER A 324 -6.44 3.58 21.45
N SER A 325 -5.59 4.40 22.04
CA SER A 325 -5.86 5.15 23.26
C SER A 325 -5.52 6.60 23.01
N LEU A 326 -6.51 7.47 23.12
CA LEU A 326 -6.37 8.89 22.84
C LEU A 326 -6.85 9.71 24.03
N ILE A 327 -6.02 10.65 24.48
CA ILE A 327 -6.36 11.54 25.57
C ILE A 327 -7.21 12.71 25.09
N ASN A 328 -8.18 13.14 25.90
CA ASN A 328 -8.95 14.35 25.62
C ASN A 328 -8.10 15.63 25.80
N ALA A 329 -8.58 16.76 25.25
CA ALA A 329 -7.85 18.04 25.32
C ALA A 329 -7.60 18.53 26.77
N ALA A 330 -8.47 18.19 27.72
CA ALA A 330 -8.34 18.53 29.13
C ALA A 330 -7.34 17.64 29.89
N ASN A 331 -6.77 16.63 29.24
CA ASN A 331 -5.82 15.66 29.84
C ASN A 331 -6.39 14.89 31.04
N THR A 332 -7.69 14.68 31.07
CA THR A 332 -8.41 14.06 32.20
C THR A 332 -8.94 12.67 31.91
N GLN A 333 -9.14 12.32 30.63
CA GLN A 333 -9.81 11.10 30.22
C GLN A 333 -9.19 10.53 28.94
N LEU A 334 -8.93 9.23 28.96
CA LEU A 334 -8.53 8.45 27.78
C LEU A 334 -9.77 7.87 27.11
N THR A 335 -9.82 7.92 25.78
CA THR A 335 -10.77 7.14 24.98
C THR A 335 -9.99 5.95 24.40
N VAL A 336 -10.41 4.75 24.77
CA VAL A 336 -9.79 3.49 24.33
C VAL A 336 -10.73 2.77 23.39
N GLN A 337 -10.24 2.39 22.21
CA GLN A 337 -11.04 1.83 21.12
C GLN A 337 -10.43 0.52 20.58
N PRO A 338 -10.60 -0.61 21.28
CA PRO A 338 -10.23 -1.91 20.74
C PRO A 338 -11.24 -2.37 19.68
N ARG A 339 -10.72 -2.95 18.60
CA ARG A 339 -11.47 -3.49 17.46
C ARG A 339 -10.87 -4.83 17.05
N ASP A 340 -11.75 -5.79 16.82
CA ASP A 340 -11.36 -7.15 16.42
C ASP A 340 -12.10 -7.48 15.12
N TYR A 341 -11.39 -7.98 14.11
CA TYR A 341 -11.94 -8.34 12.80
C TYR A 341 -11.46 -9.72 12.36
N ARG A 342 -12.36 -10.44 11.68
CA ARG A 342 -12.11 -11.72 11.02
C ARG A 342 -12.58 -11.61 9.58
N VAL A 343 -11.76 -12.03 8.66
CA VAL A 343 -12.05 -11.99 7.22
C VAL A 343 -11.79 -13.36 6.64
N LEU A 344 -12.77 -13.91 5.95
CA LEU A 344 -12.68 -15.13 5.14
C LEU A 344 -12.96 -14.77 3.70
N GLY A 345 -12.11 -15.20 2.76
CA GLY A 345 -12.34 -15.05 1.33
C GLY A 345 -12.06 -16.33 0.56
N ILE A 346 -12.80 -16.54 -0.51
CA ILE A 346 -12.61 -17.62 -1.48
C ILE A 346 -12.83 -17.05 -2.88
N GLU A 347 -11.85 -17.22 -3.77
CA GLU A 347 -11.80 -16.61 -5.09
C GLU A 347 -11.41 -17.63 -6.18
N PRO A 348 -12.34 -18.50 -6.64
CA PRO A 348 -12.12 -19.33 -7.82
C PRO A 348 -12.17 -18.50 -9.09
N ARG A 349 -11.32 -18.86 -10.06
CA ARG A 349 -11.35 -18.32 -11.41
C ARG A 349 -10.97 -19.40 -12.44
N TYR A 350 -11.54 -19.26 -13.63
CA TYR A 350 -11.27 -20.12 -14.75
C TYR A 350 -10.94 -19.26 -15.97
N THR A 351 -9.87 -19.59 -16.67
CA THR A 351 -9.44 -18.94 -17.89
C THR A 351 -9.46 -19.95 -19.03
N GLN A 352 -10.08 -19.58 -20.14
CA GLN A 352 -10.12 -20.37 -21.37
C GLN A 352 -9.55 -19.55 -22.53
N ARG A 353 -8.52 -20.09 -23.19
CA ARG A 353 -8.01 -19.58 -24.46
C ARG A 353 -8.76 -20.17 -25.63
N LEU A 354 -9.24 -19.32 -26.51
CA LEU A 354 -9.93 -19.69 -27.74
C LEU A 354 -9.26 -18.97 -28.91
N HIS A 355 -9.23 -19.63 -30.07
CA HIS A 355 -8.79 -19.06 -31.32
C HIS A 355 -9.99 -18.87 -32.24
N TRP A 356 -10.28 -17.64 -32.62
CA TRP A 356 -11.36 -17.32 -33.54
C TRP A 356 -10.82 -16.48 -34.70
N GLY A 357 -10.63 -17.13 -35.87
CA GLY A 357 -9.94 -16.53 -36.99
C GLY A 357 -8.50 -16.18 -36.65
N SER A 358 -8.12 -14.92 -36.78
CA SER A 358 -6.81 -14.38 -36.42
C SER A 358 -6.74 -13.89 -34.97
N ALA A 359 -7.84 -13.94 -34.22
CA ALA A 359 -7.91 -13.45 -32.86
C ALA A 359 -7.68 -14.57 -31.84
N VAL A 360 -6.93 -14.25 -30.79
CA VAL A 360 -6.79 -15.07 -29.59
C VAL A 360 -7.61 -14.41 -28.49
N HIS A 361 -8.47 -15.19 -27.87
CA HIS A 361 -9.35 -14.78 -26.77
C HIS A 361 -8.93 -15.50 -25.50
N ASP A 362 -8.53 -14.79 -24.45
CA ASP A 362 -8.33 -15.33 -23.11
C ASP A 362 -9.51 -14.89 -22.24
N ILE A 363 -10.57 -15.71 -22.24
CA ILE A 363 -11.79 -15.44 -21.47
C ILE A 363 -11.56 -15.90 -20.03
N THR A 364 -11.67 -14.99 -19.07
CA THR A 364 -11.58 -15.31 -17.65
C THR A 364 -12.90 -15.01 -16.98
N ALA A 365 -13.47 -16.00 -16.29
CA ALA A 365 -14.60 -15.85 -15.39
C ALA A 365 -14.17 -16.16 -13.97
N GLY A 366 -14.57 -15.35 -13.01
CA GLY A 366 -14.24 -15.57 -11.62
C GLY A 366 -15.34 -15.12 -10.68
N TYR A 367 -15.28 -15.68 -9.49
CA TYR A 367 -16.19 -15.39 -8.42
C TYR A 367 -15.40 -15.09 -7.14
N ARG A 368 -15.90 -14.19 -6.29
CA ARG A 368 -15.38 -13.95 -4.95
C ARG A 368 -16.50 -13.97 -3.94
N PHE A 369 -16.34 -14.80 -2.93
CA PHE A 369 -17.06 -14.68 -1.66
C PHE A 369 -16.12 -14.08 -0.63
N LEU A 370 -16.60 -13.06 0.11
CA LEU A 370 -15.88 -12.47 1.22
C LEU A 370 -16.83 -12.23 2.39
N ARG A 371 -16.42 -12.70 3.55
CA ARG A 371 -17.15 -12.51 4.82
C ARG A 371 -16.29 -11.78 5.81
N GLU A 372 -16.80 -10.67 6.36
CA GLU A 372 -16.19 -9.94 7.46
C GLU A 372 -17.07 -10.03 8.70
N ARG A 373 -16.43 -10.23 9.84
CA ARG A 373 -17.07 -10.13 11.16
C ARG A 373 -16.19 -9.31 12.07
N GLY A 374 -16.75 -8.29 12.70
CA GLY A 374 -15.98 -7.37 13.54
C GLY A 374 -16.70 -6.96 14.81
N ASN A 375 -15.95 -6.56 15.81
CA ASN A 375 -16.44 -6.03 17.05
C ASN A 375 -15.67 -4.73 17.39
N ASP A 376 -16.38 -3.61 17.40
CA ASP A 376 -15.85 -2.32 17.81
C ASP A 376 -16.32 -2.02 19.24
N ARG A 377 -15.37 -1.79 20.12
CA ARG A 377 -15.65 -1.37 21.51
C ARG A 377 -15.05 0.01 21.74
N SER A 378 -15.72 0.82 22.54
CA SER A 378 -15.20 2.10 23.03
C SER A 378 -15.49 2.21 24.51
N TYR A 379 -14.51 2.64 25.27
CA TYR A 379 -14.67 2.98 26.68
C TYR A 379 -13.77 4.15 27.02
N THR A 380 -14.15 4.87 28.07
CA THR A 380 -13.34 5.96 28.61
C THR A 380 -12.70 5.52 29.92
N VAL A 381 -11.49 6.01 30.18
CA VAL A 381 -10.76 5.77 31.41
C VAL A 381 -10.41 7.11 32.04
N ALA A 382 -10.93 7.38 33.24
CA ALA A 382 -10.58 8.58 33.99
C ALA A 382 -9.12 8.49 34.44
N ARG A 383 -8.29 9.43 34.00
CA ARG A 383 -6.84 9.36 34.22
C ARG A 383 -6.43 9.36 35.70
N ARG A 384 -7.15 10.11 36.52
CA ARG A 384 -6.86 10.26 37.95
C ARG A 384 -7.22 9.03 38.78
N THR A 385 -8.32 8.37 38.45
CA THR A 385 -8.87 7.26 39.24
C THR A 385 -8.67 5.90 38.60
N GLY A 386 -8.37 5.84 37.29
CA GLY A 386 -8.37 4.60 36.51
C GLY A 386 -9.76 4.02 36.26
N ALA A 387 -10.83 4.72 36.70
CA ALA A 387 -12.19 4.25 36.52
C ALA A 387 -12.55 4.19 35.04
N ALA A 388 -13.01 3.02 34.59
CA ALA A 388 -13.42 2.78 33.22
C ALA A 388 -14.95 2.80 33.09
N SER A 389 -15.45 3.39 31.99
CA SER A 389 -16.87 3.42 31.64
C SER A 389 -17.04 3.04 30.17
N ALA A 390 -17.84 2.01 29.88
CA ALA A 390 -18.17 1.61 28.52
C ALA A 390 -19.01 2.70 27.84
N THR A 391 -18.60 3.13 26.64
CA THR A 391 -19.31 4.18 25.89
C THR A 391 -20.07 3.65 24.68
N ALA A 392 -19.52 2.64 24.00
CA ALA A 392 -20.18 2.02 22.85
C ALA A 392 -19.60 0.61 22.58
N ARG A 393 -20.47 -0.23 22.03
CA ARG A 393 -20.11 -1.51 21.42
C ARG A 393 -20.93 -1.72 20.17
N PHE A 394 -20.25 -2.07 19.08
CA PHE A 394 -20.87 -2.41 17.81
C PHE A 394 -20.37 -3.76 17.32
N ASP A 395 -21.30 -4.58 16.85
CA ASP A 395 -21.02 -5.79 16.10
C ASP A 395 -21.21 -5.50 14.61
N ASN A 396 -20.18 -5.75 13.80
CA ASN A 396 -20.15 -5.50 12.36
C ASN A 396 -20.21 -6.83 11.61
N ALA A 397 -21.03 -6.90 10.57
CA ALA A 397 -21.12 -8.03 9.66
C ALA A 397 -21.14 -7.51 8.23
N THR A 398 -20.33 -8.13 7.37
CA THR A 398 -20.37 -7.94 5.92
C THR A 398 -20.33 -9.31 5.25
N ASP A 399 -21.26 -9.54 4.33
CA ASP A 399 -21.24 -10.64 3.40
C ASP A 399 -21.24 -10.05 1.98
N ALA A 400 -20.20 -10.36 1.20
CA ALA A 400 -20.00 -9.79 -0.12
C ALA A 400 -19.75 -10.90 -1.15
N HIS A 401 -20.47 -10.78 -2.26
CA HIS A 401 -20.36 -11.65 -3.42
C HIS A 401 -19.96 -10.81 -4.61
N ALA A 402 -19.03 -11.28 -5.41
CA ALA A 402 -18.70 -10.65 -6.68
C ALA A 402 -18.50 -11.70 -7.75
N PHE A 403 -19.09 -11.47 -8.91
CA PHE A 403 -18.83 -12.22 -10.12
C PHE A 403 -18.20 -11.30 -11.16
N TYR A 404 -17.23 -11.78 -11.89
CA TYR A 404 -16.67 -11.03 -13.01
C TYR A 404 -16.37 -11.93 -14.20
N ILE A 405 -16.38 -11.30 -15.37
CA ILE A 405 -15.91 -11.89 -16.61
C ILE A 405 -15.17 -10.83 -17.41
N ASP A 406 -14.04 -11.19 -17.97
CA ASP A 406 -13.32 -10.40 -18.97
C ASP A 406 -12.81 -11.28 -20.10
N ASP A 407 -12.66 -10.69 -21.29
CA ASP A 407 -12.08 -11.33 -22.48
C ASP A 407 -10.87 -10.52 -22.95
N ARG A 408 -9.68 -11.06 -22.85
CA ARG A 408 -8.46 -10.46 -23.38
C ARG A 408 -8.24 -10.87 -24.82
N ILE A 409 -8.69 -10.03 -25.73
CA ILE A 409 -8.64 -10.25 -27.17
C ILE A 409 -7.31 -9.72 -27.73
N ALA A 410 -6.54 -10.58 -28.38
CA ALA A 410 -5.36 -10.22 -29.13
C ALA A 410 -5.57 -10.51 -30.61
N THR A 411 -5.58 -9.46 -31.44
CA THR A 411 -5.72 -9.60 -32.93
C THR A 411 -4.83 -8.59 -33.63
N GLY A 412 -3.86 -9.05 -34.38
CA GLY A 412 -2.85 -8.19 -34.99
C GLY A 412 -2.20 -7.29 -33.92
N GLN A 413 -2.24 -5.99 -34.17
CA GLN A 413 -1.69 -4.97 -33.23
C GLN A 413 -2.68 -4.57 -32.12
N TRP A 414 -3.92 -5.01 -32.16
CA TRP A 414 -4.94 -4.67 -31.17
C TRP A 414 -4.90 -5.57 -29.95
N ARG A 415 -5.13 -4.98 -28.80
CA ARG A 415 -5.40 -5.64 -27.52
C ARG A 415 -6.65 -5.01 -26.93
N ILE A 416 -7.71 -5.78 -26.81
CA ILE A 416 -9.02 -5.28 -26.37
C ILE A 416 -9.48 -6.15 -25.21
N THR A 417 -9.87 -5.52 -24.10
CA THR A 417 -10.33 -6.24 -22.91
C THR A 417 -11.65 -5.65 -22.45
N PRO A 418 -12.80 -6.07 -23.00
CA PRO A 418 -14.09 -5.83 -22.39
C PRO A 418 -14.23 -6.67 -21.12
N GLY A 419 -14.95 -6.15 -20.14
CA GLY A 419 -15.23 -6.88 -18.92
C GLY A 419 -16.37 -6.26 -18.12
N VAL A 420 -16.94 -7.06 -17.24
CA VAL A 420 -17.95 -6.61 -16.29
C VAL A 420 -17.74 -7.31 -14.96
N ARG A 421 -17.93 -6.56 -13.89
CA ARG A 421 -18.00 -7.04 -12.52
C ARG A 421 -19.35 -6.74 -11.94
N MET A 422 -19.93 -7.71 -11.24
CA MET A 422 -21.14 -7.54 -10.45
C MET A 422 -20.81 -7.74 -8.99
N GLU A 423 -21.25 -6.83 -8.13
CA GLU A 423 -21.06 -6.88 -6.68
C GLU A 423 -22.42 -6.87 -5.97
N TRP A 424 -22.56 -7.75 -4.98
CA TRP A 424 -23.69 -7.81 -4.05
C TRP A 424 -23.10 -7.79 -2.65
N ILE A 425 -23.44 -6.75 -1.87
CA ILE A 425 -22.85 -6.51 -0.55
C ILE A 425 -23.96 -6.21 0.44
N ASP A 426 -24.04 -7.02 1.48
CA ASP A 426 -24.89 -6.81 2.64
C ASP A 426 -24.00 -6.46 3.84
N MET A 427 -24.28 -5.31 4.47
CA MET A 427 -23.51 -4.80 5.60
C MET A 427 -24.46 -4.43 6.73
N ASP A 428 -24.18 -4.92 7.93
CA ASP A 428 -24.88 -4.58 9.16
C ASP A 428 -23.90 -4.09 10.22
N ARG A 429 -24.31 -3.04 10.93
CA ARG A 429 -23.64 -2.51 12.11
C ARG A 429 -24.65 -2.38 13.25
N ARG A 430 -24.56 -3.29 14.21
CA ARG A 430 -25.50 -3.37 15.34
C ARG A 430 -24.88 -2.78 16.60
N GLN A 431 -25.50 -1.76 17.15
CA GLN A 431 -25.15 -1.23 18.46
C GLN A 431 -25.69 -2.13 19.56
N ALA A 432 -24.88 -2.49 20.55
CA ALA A 432 -25.35 -3.27 21.69
C ALA A 432 -26.43 -2.53 22.49
N GLY A 433 -27.61 -3.14 22.62
CA GLY A 433 -28.77 -2.52 23.27
C GLY A 433 -29.41 -1.36 22.48
N GLY A 434 -29.10 -1.20 21.19
CA GLY A 434 -29.56 -0.08 20.37
C GLY A 434 -29.89 -0.45 18.94
N ALA A 435 -29.75 0.52 18.04
CA ALA A 435 -30.11 0.41 16.63
C ALA A 435 -29.19 -0.50 15.82
N THR A 436 -29.73 -1.05 14.73
CA THR A 436 -28.96 -1.65 13.64
C THR A 436 -28.97 -0.69 12.45
N PHE A 437 -27.78 -0.43 11.92
CA PHE A 437 -27.58 0.34 10.70
C PHE A 437 -27.18 -0.63 9.60
N SER A 438 -27.89 -0.59 8.47
CA SER A 438 -27.67 -1.54 7.37
C SER A 438 -27.41 -0.80 6.06
N SER A 439 -26.62 -1.41 5.19
CA SER A 439 -26.42 -0.98 3.80
C SER A 439 -26.43 -2.20 2.89
N ARG A 440 -27.20 -2.12 1.82
CA ARG A 440 -27.25 -3.13 0.76
C ARG A 440 -26.86 -2.48 -0.56
N ASN A 441 -25.93 -3.09 -1.28
CA ASN A 441 -25.43 -2.57 -2.54
C ASN A 441 -25.40 -3.68 -3.60
N ASP A 442 -26.05 -3.38 -4.74
CA ASP A 442 -25.99 -4.19 -5.96
C ASP A 442 -25.44 -3.30 -7.07
N LYS A 443 -24.30 -3.66 -7.66
CA LYS A 443 -23.63 -2.83 -8.67
C LYS A 443 -23.11 -3.67 -9.82
N ALA A 444 -23.41 -3.23 -11.04
CA ALA A 444 -22.77 -3.68 -12.27
C ALA A 444 -21.70 -2.65 -12.69
N LEU A 445 -20.49 -3.11 -12.88
CA LEU A 445 -19.29 -2.29 -13.10
C LEU A 445 -18.65 -2.67 -14.43
N PRO A 446 -19.15 -2.17 -15.57
CA PRO A 446 -18.57 -2.44 -16.88
C PRO A 446 -17.23 -1.71 -17.05
N SER A 447 -16.34 -2.33 -17.83
CA SER A 447 -15.10 -1.73 -18.29
C SER A 447 -14.74 -2.19 -19.71
N ILE A 448 -13.99 -1.35 -20.40
CA ILE A 448 -13.33 -1.71 -21.64
C ILE A 448 -11.94 -1.07 -21.65
N ASN A 449 -10.93 -1.88 -21.97
CA ASN A 449 -9.57 -1.43 -22.16
C ASN A 449 -9.15 -1.78 -23.59
N ILE A 450 -8.54 -0.82 -24.28
CA ILE A 450 -8.10 -0.98 -25.68
C ILE A 450 -6.66 -0.49 -25.76
N ALA A 451 -5.77 -1.29 -26.34
CA ALA A 451 -4.44 -0.86 -26.71
C ALA A 451 -4.13 -1.21 -28.16
N TYR A 452 -3.37 -0.37 -28.81
CA TYR A 452 -2.87 -0.54 -30.15
C TYR A 452 -1.33 -0.44 -30.15
N LEU A 453 -0.67 -1.50 -30.57
CA LEU A 453 0.78 -1.58 -30.69
C LEU A 453 1.19 -0.92 -32.00
N LEU A 454 1.38 0.40 -31.98
CA LEU A 454 1.67 1.20 -33.18
C LEU A 454 3.01 0.79 -33.81
N THR A 455 4.01 0.56 -32.94
CA THR A 455 5.29 -0.06 -33.28
C THR A 455 5.67 -1.07 -32.19
N PRO A 456 6.74 -1.87 -32.36
CA PRO A 456 7.25 -2.72 -31.27
C PRO A 456 7.58 -1.96 -30.00
N GLN A 457 7.90 -0.65 -30.08
CA GLN A 457 8.28 0.21 -28.97
C GLN A 457 7.11 1.06 -28.45
N LEU A 458 6.16 1.45 -29.34
CA LEU A 458 5.10 2.41 -29.02
C LEU A 458 3.74 1.74 -28.92
N THR A 459 3.14 1.80 -27.75
CA THR A 459 1.76 1.40 -27.50
C THR A 459 0.91 2.62 -27.18
N VAL A 460 -0.21 2.77 -27.84
CA VAL A 460 -1.26 3.76 -27.50
C VAL A 460 -2.41 3.01 -26.86
N PHE A 461 -2.99 3.53 -25.79
CA PHE A 461 -4.09 2.87 -25.09
C PHE A 461 -5.16 3.85 -24.64
N GLY A 462 -6.36 3.33 -24.45
CA GLY A 462 -7.47 4.04 -23.86
C GLY A 462 -8.39 3.09 -23.10
N ASN A 463 -9.05 3.61 -22.07
CA ASN A 463 -10.01 2.82 -21.32
C ASN A 463 -11.21 3.64 -20.84
N TYR A 464 -12.30 2.93 -20.61
CA TYR A 464 -13.45 3.42 -19.88
C TYR A 464 -13.84 2.40 -18.83
N THR A 465 -13.94 2.85 -17.56
CA THR A 465 -14.22 1.96 -16.45
C THR A 465 -15.23 2.57 -15.50
N THR A 466 -16.08 1.72 -14.92
CA THR A 466 -16.95 2.06 -13.81
C THR A 466 -16.46 1.34 -12.58
N SER A 467 -16.32 2.06 -11.47
CA SER A 467 -15.89 1.54 -10.17
C SER A 467 -16.74 2.12 -9.05
N PHE A 468 -16.71 1.50 -7.87
CA PHE A 468 -17.47 2.00 -6.74
C PHE A 468 -16.80 1.73 -5.40
N GLY A 469 -17.23 2.50 -4.37
CA GLY A 469 -16.89 2.27 -2.98
C GLY A 469 -18.17 2.15 -2.14
N PRO A 470 -18.41 1.04 -1.42
CA PRO A 470 -19.56 0.91 -0.55
C PRO A 470 -19.44 1.85 0.66
N VAL A 471 -20.58 2.13 1.30
CA VAL A 471 -20.60 2.83 2.59
C VAL A 471 -19.92 1.92 3.63
N GLN A 472 -18.97 2.45 4.38
CA GLN A 472 -18.17 1.68 5.35
C GLN A 472 -18.88 1.57 6.70
N ASN A 473 -18.55 0.57 7.52
CA ASN A 473 -19.16 0.37 8.83
C ASN A 473 -19.14 1.62 9.71
N ILE A 474 -18.00 2.32 9.79
CA ILE A 474 -17.90 3.54 10.60
C ILE A 474 -18.78 4.69 10.06
N GLN A 475 -19.02 4.71 8.75
CA GLN A 475 -19.83 5.72 8.09
C GLN A 475 -21.33 5.50 8.34
N LEU A 476 -21.76 4.24 8.51
CA LEU A 476 -23.15 3.89 8.79
C LEU A 476 -23.71 4.60 10.04
N ASN A 477 -22.88 4.89 11.05
CA ASN A 477 -23.31 5.65 12.22
C ASN A 477 -23.79 7.08 11.90
N SER A 478 -23.40 7.63 10.76
CA SER A 478 -23.77 8.97 10.30
C SER A 478 -25.05 8.97 9.47
N GLN A 479 -25.58 7.79 9.16
CA GLN A 479 -26.77 7.63 8.33
C GLN A 479 -28.02 7.96 9.14
N THR A 480 -28.78 8.93 8.65
CA THR A 480 -30.06 9.35 9.22
C THR A 480 -31.06 9.61 8.09
N ALA A 481 -32.33 9.82 8.42
CA ALA A 481 -33.37 10.19 7.43
C ALA A 481 -32.98 11.50 6.68
N SER A 482 -32.31 12.43 7.36
CA SER A 482 -31.87 13.71 6.79
C SER A 482 -30.46 13.66 6.17
N ASN A 483 -29.69 12.61 6.42
CA ASN A 483 -28.37 12.37 5.86
C ASN A 483 -28.24 10.91 5.38
N PRO A 484 -28.97 10.51 4.32
CA PRO A 484 -28.82 9.18 3.73
C PRO A 484 -27.46 9.09 3.04
N LEU A 485 -26.64 8.09 3.41
CA LEU A 485 -25.38 7.85 2.74
C LEU A 485 -25.57 6.89 1.56
N ASN A 486 -25.21 7.37 0.39
CA ASN A 486 -25.18 6.59 -0.84
C ASN A 486 -23.75 6.11 -1.14
N PRO A 487 -23.58 4.91 -1.73
CA PRO A 487 -22.26 4.44 -2.15
C PRO A 487 -21.65 5.36 -3.20
N GLU A 488 -20.35 5.44 -3.15
CA GLU A 488 -19.54 6.21 -4.10
C GLU A 488 -19.48 5.48 -5.44
N VAL A 489 -19.65 6.18 -6.58
CA VAL A 489 -19.52 5.61 -7.92
C VAL A 489 -18.62 6.51 -8.75
N ALA A 490 -17.65 5.93 -9.45
CA ALA A 490 -16.77 6.66 -10.35
C ALA A 490 -16.81 6.10 -11.76
N LYS A 491 -16.81 7.01 -12.75
CA LYS A 491 -16.66 6.71 -14.17
C LYS A 491 -15.39 7.37 -14.66
N THR A 492 -14.43 6.55 -15.08
CA THR A 492 -13.10 7.01 -15.50
C THR A 492 -12.88 6.75 -16.97
N THR A 493 -12.38 7.75 -17.67
CA THR A 493 -11.90 7.65 -19.07
C THR A 493 -10.43 8.03 -19.08
N GLU A 494 -9.62 7.25 -19.77
CA GLU A 494 -8.19 7.47 -19.93
C GLU A 494 -7.77 7.34 -21.38
N LEU A 495 -6.74 8.10 -21.74
CA LEU A 495 -6.00 7.96 -22.98
C LEU A 495 -4.52 8.12 -22.68
N GLY A 496 -3.68 7.22 -23.18
CA GLY A 496 -2.25 7.27 -22.93
C GLY A 496 -1.41 6.68 -24.04
N ALA A 497 -0.12 6.94 -23.97
CA ALA A 497 0.89 6.38 -24.84
C ALA A 497 2.09 5.95 -24.00
N ARG A 498 2.67 4.81 -24.37
CA ARG A 498 3.84 4.23 -23.72
C ARG A 498 4.88 3.88 -24.76
N TRP A 499 6.07 4.43 -24.58
CA TRP A 499 7.27 4.06 -25.33
C TRP A 499 8.19 3.22 -24.46
N GLN A 500 8.72 2.14 -25.02
CA GLN A 500 9.72 1.33 -24.34
C GLN A 500 10.66 0.71 -25.38
N ASP A 501 11.94 1.06 -25.27
CA ASP A 501 13.05 0.37 -25.93
C ASP A 501 14.12 0.02 -24.89
N GLY A 502 15.32 -0.38 -25.31
CA GLY A 502 16.40 -0.75 -24.41
C GLY A 502 16.88 0.40 -23.50
N ALA A 503 16.86 1.63 -23.98
CA ALA A 503 17.40 2.81 -23.31
C ALA A 503 16.30 3.69 -22.67
N LEU A 504 15.17 3.87 -23.35
CA LEU A 504 14.14 4.83 -22.98
C LEU A 504 12.84 4.13 -22.62
N ARG A 505 12.31 4.47 -21.44
CA ARG A 505 10.92 4.22 -21.06
C ARG A 505 10.22 5.53 -20.82
N ALA A 506 9.10 5.74 -21.50
CA ALA A 506 8.28 6.94 -21.34
C ALA A 506 6.80 6.55 -21.35
N GLU A 507 6.03 7.15 -20.46
CA GLU A 507 4.57 7.02 -20.43
C GLU A 507 3.94 8.38 -20.20
N VAL A 508 2.88 8.66 -20.93
CA VAL A 508 1.99 9.79 -20.64
C VAL A 508 0.55 9.31 -20.65
N THR A 509 -0.22 9.71 -19.65
CA THR A 509 -1.64 9.39 -19.53
C THR A 509 -2.43 10.63 -19.19
N VAL A 510 -3.49 10.90 -19.93
CA VAL A 510 -4.51 11.90 -19.58
C VAL A 510 -5.74 11.16 -19.06
N PHE A 511 -6.35 11.66 -18.00
CA PHE A 511 -7.52 11.03 -17.42
C PHE A 511 -8.61 12.05 -17.06
N LYS A 512 -9.84 11.58 -17.09
CA LYS A 512 -11.01 12.27 -16.53
C LYS A 512 -11.85 11.26 -15.76
N MET A 513 -12.17 11.59 -14.50
CA MET A 513 -13.00 10.81 -13.62
C MET A 513 -14.14 11.69 -13.13
N ARG A 514 -15.38 11.24 -13.32
CA ARG A 514 -16.55 11.76 -12.63
C ARG A 514 -16.87 10.84 -11.47
N PHE A 515 -16.95 11.43 -10.29
CA PHE A 515 -17.17 10.71 -9.05
C PHE A 515 -18.45 11.20 -8.41
N ASP A 516 -19.45 10.35 -8.34
CA ASP A 516 -20.77 10.65 -7.79
C ASP A 516 -20.84 10.17 -6.32
N ASN A 517 -21.55 10.94 -5.48
CA ASN A 517 -21.79 10.65 -4.07
C ASN A 517 -20.53 10.49 -3.21
N GLN A 518 -19.48 11.24 -3.49
CA GLN A 518 -18.26 11.17 -2.68
C GLN A 518 -18.57 11.40 -1.20
N ILE A 519 -18.08 10.48 -0.33
CA ILE A 519 -18.28 10.54 1.11
C ILE A 519 -17.05 11.19 1.74
N LEU A 520 -17.24 12.29 2.47
CA LEU A 520 -16.19 12.94 3.25
C LEU A 520 -16.57 13.01 4.73
N GLN A 521 -15.53 13.02 5.57
CA GLN A 521 -15.66 13.31 6.98
C GLN A 521 -15.90 14.80 7.18
N VAL A 522 -16.84 15.14 8.07
CA VAL A 522 -17.09 16.51 8.52
C VAL A 522 -16.00 16.87 9.56
N PRO A 523 -15.16 17.88 9.32
CA PRO A 523 -14.12 18.27 10.26
C PRO A 523 -14.68 18.73 11.62
N GLY A 524 -13.96 18.43 12.69
CA GLY A 524 -14.25 18.99 14.02
C GLY A 524 -15.33 18.28 14.82
N ILE A 525 -15.99 17.26 14.28
CA ILE A 525 -17.05 16.51 14.97
C ILE A 525 -16.46 15.21 15.55
N THR A 526 -16.76 14.97 16.83
CA THR A 526 -16.36 13.73 17.52
C THR A 526 -17.61 13.14 18.19
N PRO A 527 -17.98 11.87 17.93
CA PRO A 527 -17.34 10.93 17.00
C PRO A 527 -17.37 11.39 15.53
N PRO A 528 -16.50 10.84 14.66
CA PRO A 528 -16.45 11.22 13.25
C PRO A 528 -17.81 11.08 12.56
N THR A 529 -18.24 12.13 11.87
CA THR A 529 -19.49 12.17 11.09
C THR A 529 -19.12 12.29 9.62
N PHE A 530 -19.90 11.63 8.76
CA PHE A 530 -19.70 11.56 7.33
C PHE A 530 -20.91 12.04 6.57
N GLN A 531 -20.67 12.61 5.39
CA GLN A 531 -21.72 13.04 4.48
C GLN A 531 -21.30 12.85 3.02
N ASN A 532 -22.28 12.63 2.14
CA ASN A 532 -22.04 12.75 0.71
C ASN A 532 -21.91 14.24 0.35
N ILE A 533 -20.78 14.61 -0.27
CA ILE A 533 -20.57 15.98 -0.78
C ILE A 533 -21.08 16.16 -2.21
N GLY A 534 -21.75 15.13 -2.76
CA GLY A 534 -22.27 15.12 -4.12
C GLY A 534 -21.22 14.71 -5.15
N ALA A 535 -21.32 15.28 -6.36
CA ALA A 535 -20.41 14.95 -7.45
C ALA A 535 -19.11 15.73 -7.36
N THR A 536 -17.99 15.07 -7.76
CA THR A 536 -16.70 15.69 -7.98
C THR A 536 -16.15 15.30 -9.34
N ASP A 537 -15.41 16.19 -10.00
CA ASP A 537 -14.70 15.93 -11.24
C ASP A 537 -13.20 15.96 -10.98
N HIS A 538 -12.52 14.88 -11.35
CA HIS A 538 -11.08 14.76 -11.30
C HIS A 538 -10.55 14.63 -12.72
N LYS A 539 -9.53 15.43 -13.07
CA LYS A 539 -8.85 15.32 -14.35
C LYS A 539 -7.36 15.61 -14.17
N GLY A 540 -6.55 15.03 -15.03
CA GLY A 540 -5.12 15.23 -14.89
C GLY A 540 -4.30 14.64 -16.00
N VAL A 541 -3.00 14.85 -15.86
CA VAL A 541 -1.95 14.31 -16.70
C VAL A 541 -0.93 13.64 -15.78
N GLU A 542 -0.57 12.42 -16.11
CA GLU A 542 0.50 11.66 -15.48
C GLU A 542 1.58 11.41 -16.53
N SER A 543 2.83 11.63 -16.17
CA SER A 543 3.98 11.32 -17.03
C SER A 543 5.08 10.64 -16.25
N ALA A 544 5.75 9.70 -16.89
CA ALA A 544 6.95 9.04 -16.41
C ALA A 544 7.98 8.95 -17.50
N LEU A 545 9.23 9.21 -17.17
CA LEU A 545 10.37 9.12 -18.05
C LEU A 545 11.51 8.42 -17.30
N GLU A 546 12.16 7.47 -17.95
CA GLU A 546 13.34 6.76 -17.45
C GLU A 546 14.29 6.54 -18.62
N TYR A 547 15.53 6.92 -18.43
CA TYR A 547 16.56 6.81 -19.47
C TYR A 547 17.82 6.14 -18.90
N HIS A 548 18.22 5.03 -19.52
CA HIS A 548 19.44 4.31 -19.22
C HIS A 548 20.51 4.64 -20.28
N PHE A 549 21.63 5.14 -19.84
CA PHE A 549 22.75 5.42 -20.75
C PHE A 549 23.38 4.11 -21.23
N ALA A 550 23.86 4.13 -22.48
CA ALA A 550 24.48 2.94 -23.11
C ALA A 550 25.68 2.42 -22.32
N GLU A 551 25.79 1.10 -22.21
CA GLU A 551 26.81 0.41 -21.41
C GLU A 551 28.24 0.61 -21.93
N ASP A 552 28.40 0.95 -23.21
CA ASP A 552 29.68 1.23 -23.88
C ASP A 552 30.05 2.72 -23.94
N GLY A 553 29.20 3.59 -23.35
CA GLY A 553 29.38 5.05 -23.34
C GLY A 553 30.14 5.59 -22.13
N ALA A 554 30.55 6.86 -22.22
CA ALA A 554 31.21 7.58 -21.12
C ALA A 554 30.34 7.73 -19.85
N LEU A 555 29.04 7.52 -19.96
CA LEU A 555 28.07 7.56 -18.87
C LEU A 555 27.45 6.17 -18.60
N ALA A 556 28.17 5.10 -18.92
CA ALA A 556 27.75 3.75 -18.63
C ALA A 556 27.35 3.59 -17.14
N GLY A 557 26.22 2.95 -16.88
CA GLY A 557 25.66 2.79 -15.54
C GLY A 557 24.90 4.01 -14.99
N LEU A 558 24.76 5.10 -15.76
CA LEU A 558 23.88 6.23 -15.38
C LEU A 558 22.44 5.96 -15.82
N GLU A 559 21.53 6.16 -14.91
CA GLU A 559 20.08 6.14 -15.09
C GLU A 559 19.50 7.48 -14.61
N LEU A 560 18.64 8.07 -15.41
CA LEU A 560 17.86 9.26 -15.04
C LEU A 560 16.38 8.92 -15.05
N TYR A 561 15.62 9.44 -14.08
CA TYR A 561 14.17 9.30 -14.08
C TYR A 561 13.48 10.60 -13.69
N ALA A 562 12.29 10.78 -14.23
CA ALA A 562 11.39 11.90 -13.90
C ALA A 562 9.94 11.45 -13.98
N ASN A 563 9.18 11.73 -12.94
CA ASN A 563 7.73 11.54 -12.90
C ASN A 563 7.06 12.85 -12.57
N TYR A 564 5.96 13.15 -13.25
CA TYR A 564 5.15 14.34 -12.97
C TYR A 564 3.68 14.00 -13.06
N THR A 565 2.90 14.50 -12.11
CA THR A 565 1.45 14.41 -12.10
C THR A 565 0.84 15.77 -11.83
N TRP A 566 -0.04 16.20 -12.72
CA TRP A 566 -0.96 17.30 -12.50
C TRP A 566 -2.37 16.77 -12.36
N THR A 567 -3.03 17.11 -11.26
CA THR A 567 -4.41 16.71 -10.98
C THR A 567 -5.24 17.91 -10.59
N LYS A 568 -6.45 18.01 -11.11
CA LYS A 568 -7.46 18.98 -10.69
C LYS A 568 -8.71 18.22 -10.27
N ALA A 569 -9.02 18.25 -8.96
CA ALA A 569 -10.18 17.60 -8.35
C ALA A 569 -11.12 18.68 -7.77
N ILE A 570 -12.32 18.84 -8.33
CA ILE A 570 -13.25 19.94 -8.03
C ILE A 570 -14.60 19.40 -7.63
N GLN A 571 -15.19 19.98 -6.58
CA GLN A 571 -16.56 19.75 -6.15
C GLN A 571 -17.54 20.35 -7.16
N GLN A 572 -18.51 19.57 -7.62
CA GLN A 572 -19.47 19.97 -8.67
C GLN A 572 -20.85 20.33 -8.15
N SER A 573 -21.12 20.08 -6.87
CA SER A 573 -22.42 20.30 -6.24
C SER A 573 -22.27 20.77 -4.79
N GLY A 574 -23.37 21.22 -4.19
CA GLY A 574 -23.42 21.73 -2.82
C GLY A 574 -22.83 23.14 -2.68
N ASP A 575 -22.68 23.58 -1.43
CA ASP A 575 -22.22 24.93 -1.08
C ASP A 575 -20.76 25.22 -1.48
N ASN A 576 -19.98 24.17 -1.62
CA ASN A 576 -18.55 24.25 -1.97
C ASN A 576 -18.30 24.02 -3.48
N ARG A 577 -19.32 24.18 -4.33
CA ARG A 577 -19.16 24.00 -5.79
C ARG A 577 -18.06 24.90 -6.35
N GLY A 578 -17.18 24.30 -7.14
CA GLY A 578 -16.03 25.00 -7.77
C GLY A 578 -14.76 25.00 -6.92
N LEU A 579 -14.86 24.58 -5.64
CA LEU A 579 -13.70 24.46 -4.75
C LEU A 579 -13.00 23.12 -4.92
N ASP A 580 -11.73 23.08 -4.53
CA ASP A 580 -10.93 21.86 -4.55
C ASP A 580 -11.48 20.79 -3.56
N VAL A 581 -11.37 19.53 -3.92
CA VAL A 581 -11.53 18.43 -2.98
C VAL A 581 -10.37 18.50 -1.96
N PRO A 582 -10.63 18.30 -0.65
CA PRO A 582 -9.55 18.39 0.34
C PRO A 582 -8.54 17.24 0.27
N PHE A 583 -7.37 17.46 0.86
CA PHE A 583 -6.29 16.48 1.06
C PHE A 583 -5.68 15.91 -0.23
N TYR A 584 -5.59 16.71 -1.30
CA TYR A 584 -4.78 16.36 -2.46
C TYR A 584 -3.88 17.52 -2.89
N SER A 585 -2.74 17.21 -3.46
CA SER A 585 -1.84 18.16 -4.11
C SER A 585 -2.12 18.18 -5.60
N ARG A 586 -2.22 19.38 -6.18
CA ARG A 586 -2.43 19.53 -7.64
C ARG A 586 -1.24 19.05 -8.44
N ASP A 587 -0.04 19.35 -7.95
CA ASP A 587 1.21 19.01 -8.61
C ASP A 587 2.04 18.12 -7.68
N THR A 588 2.47 16.98 -8.22
CA THR A 588 3.45 16.10 -7.58
C THR A 588 4.50 15.71 -8.61
N ASP A 589 5.75 15.69 -8.19
CA ASP A 589 6.83 15.22 -9.04
C ASP A 589 7.88 14.42 -8.25
N SER A 590 8.58 13.54 -8.95
CA SER A 590 9.81 12.93 -8.48
C SER A 590 10.84 12.88 -9.60
N ILE A 591 12.05 13.32 -9.32
CA ILE A 591 13.18 13.29 -10.24
C ILE A 591 14.37 12.65 -9.55
N GLY A 592 15.24 11.99 -10.30
CA GLY A 592 16.47 11.46 -9.74
C GLY A 592 17.45 10.94 -10.76
N ALA A 593 18.64 10.68 -10.26
CA ALA A 593 19.72 10.08 -10.98
C ALA A 593 20.33 8.93 -10.15
N ARG A 594 20.59 7.80 -10.78
CA ARG A 594 21.32 6.67 -10.22
C ARG A 594 22.55 6.43 -11.09
N TYR A 595 23.71 6.29 -10.47
CA TYR A 595 24.95 5.99 -11.17
C TYR A 595 25.67 4.80 -10.53
N ALA A 596 25.80 3.72 -11.27
CA ALA A 596 26.50 2.51 -10.85
C ALA A 596 27.87 2.45 -11.54
N LEU A 597 28.95 2.39 -10.74
CA LEU A 597 30.32 2.39 -11.24
C LEU A 597 31.23 1.57 -10.32
N ALA A 598 31.86 0.53 -10.85
CA ALA A 598 32.88 -0.24 -10.16
C ALA A 598 32.51 -0.71 -8.74
N GLY A 599 31.29 -1.25 -8.60
CA GLY A 599 30.76 -1.72 -7.31
C GLY A 599 30.19 -0.63 -6.40
N TRP A 600 30.25 0.63 -6.81
CA TRP A 600 29.58 1.74 -6.14
C TRP A 600 28.27 2.09 -6.84
N THR A 601 27.26 2.45 -6.07
CA THR A 601 26.00 3.02 -6.58
C THR A 601 25.72 4.34 -5.87
N PHE A 602 25.59 5.40 -6.64
CA PHE A 602 25.21 6.72 -6.17
C PHE A 602 23.77 6.99 -6.59
N ASN A 603 22.96 7.48 -5.67
CA ASN A 603 21.57 7.86 -5.95
C ASN A 603 21.27 9.24 -5.35
N VAL A 604 20.73 10.13 -6.16
CA VAL A 604 20.19 11.43 -5.71
C VAL A 604 18.78 11.54 -6.25
N SER A 605 17.84 11.92 -5.38
CA SER A 605 16.45 12.05 -5.76
C SER A 605 15.78 13.23 -5.09
N SER A 606 14.76 13.76 -5.75
CA SER A 606 13.87 14.78 -5.20
C SER A 606 12.43 14.38 -5.38
N THR A 607 11.61 14.63 -4.38
CA THR A 607 10.15 14.50 -4.45
C THR A 607 9.51 15.84 -4.09
N HIS A 608 8.45 16.20 -4.79
CA HIS A 608 7.69 17.41 -4.54
C HIS A 608 6.20 17.12 -4.48
N GLN A 609 5.51 17.83 -3.60
CA GLN A 609 4.06 17.95 -3.60
C GLN A 609 3.66 19.40 -3.34
N SER A 610 2.69 19.92 -4.11
CA SER A 610 2.15 21.27 -3.93
C SER A 610 1.26 21.34 -2.68
N GLY A 611 0.93 22.56 -2.24
CA GLY A 611 0.06 22.77 -1.09
C GLY A 611 -1.36 22.26 -1.33
N GLN A 612 -2.04 21.89 -0.23
CA GLN A 612 -3.38 21.30 -0.25
C GLN A 612 -4.28 21.94 0.83
N PHE A 613 -5.60 21.84 0.65
CA PHE A 613 -6.57 22.24 1.66
C PHE A 613 -6.95 21.04 2.54
N SER A 614 -7.26 21.27 3.81
CA SER A 614 -7.66 20.25 4.75
C SER A 614 -9.17 20.13 4.96
N ASP A 615 -9.96 20.97 4.30
CA ASP A 615 -11.43 20.99 4.39
C ASP A 615 -12.07 21.32 3.03
N ALA A 616 -13.35 20.97 2.89
CA ALA A 616 -14.12 21.14 1.66
C ALA A 616 -14.39 22.62 1.30
N ALA A 617 -14.36 23.52 2.27
CA ALA A 617 -14.55 24.97 2.06
C ALA A 617 -13.28 25.67 1.61
N ASN A 618 -12.16 24.93 1.47
CA ASN A 618 -10.86 25.45 1.07
C ASN A 618 -10.37 26.61 1.95
N THR A 619 -10.49 26.48 3.23
CA THR A 619 -10.09 27.49 4.20
C THR A 619 -8.58 27.75 4.13
N TRP A 620 -8.20 29.02 3.90
CA TRP A 620 -6.80 29.43 3.84
C TRP A 620 -6.17 29.61 5.22
N ALA A 621 -6.90 30.31 6.09
CA ALA A 621 -6.44 30.60 7.44
C ALA A 621 -6.46 29.36 8.31
N GLU A 622 -5.42 29.17 9.11
CA GLU A 622 -5.38 28.06 10.05
C GLU A 622 -6.25 28.35 11.26
N SER A 623 -7.07 27.36 11.67
CA SER A 623 -7.82 27.41 12.93
C SER A 623 -6.89 27.38 14.14
N ALA A 624 -7.37 27.89 15.28
CA ALA A 624 -6.59 27.98 16.54
C ALA A 624 -6.04 26.62 17.00
N ASP A 625 -6.81 25.54 16.75
CA ASP A 625 -6.42 24.16 17.04
C ASP A 625 -5.63 23.49 15.89
N ALA A 626 -5.30 24.25 14.85
CA ALA A 626 -4.63 23.82 13.64
C ALA A 626 -5.31 22.64 12.92
N ARG A 627 -6.62 22.45 13.12
CA ARG A 627 -7.39 21.38 12.48
C ARG A 627 -7.72 21.70 11.03
N VAL A 628 -8.06 22.97 10.75
CA VAL A 628 -8.45 23.47 9.45
C VAL A 628 -7.41 24.49 8.95
N GLY A 629 -7.28 24.60 7.64
CA GLY A 629 -6.39 25.54 6.97
C GLY A 629 -5.53 24.89 5.90
N ARG A 630 -4.87 25.72 5.10
CA ARG A 630 -4.01 25.23 4.02
C ARG A 630 -2.73 24.58 4.57
N VAL A 631 -2.38 23.42 4.02
CA VAL A 631 -1.08 22.75 4.24
C VAL A 631 -0.11 23.22 3.17
N PRO A 632 1.10 23.71 3.51
CA PRO A 632 2.08 24.18 2.51
C PRO A 632 2.63 23.01 1.68
N GLY A 633 3.07 23.31 0.47
CA GLY A 633 3.81 22.36 -0.36
C GLY A 633 5.23 22.16 0.15
N VAL A 634 5.82 21.05 -0.26
CA VAL A 634 7.18 20.68 0.13
C VAL A 634 7.94 20.03 -1.01
N ARG A 635 9.24 20.30 -1.10
CA ARG A 635 10.23 19.58 -1.90
C ARG A 635 11.29 19.00 -0.98
N LEU A 636 11.54 17.70 -1.10
CA LEU A 636 12.53 16.97 -0.34
C LEU A 636 13.61 16.44 -1.27
N TRP A 637 14.86 16.45 -0.82
CA TRP A 637 16.00 15.88 -1.50
C TRP A 637 16.59 14.75 -0.67
N ASN A 638 16.95 13.64 -1.32
CA ASN A 638 17.55 12.48 -0.69
C ASN A 638 18.81 12.09 -1.47
N ALA A 639 19.81 11.56 -0.76
CA ALA A 639 21.03 11.05 -1.37
C ALA A 639 21.44 9.74 -0.68
N GLN A 640 22.01 8.82 -1.47
CA GLN A 640 22.53 7.54 -0.99
C GLN A 640 23.79 7.19 -1.77
N VAL A 641 24.74 6.59 -1.08
CA VAL A 641 25.86 5.87 -1.68
C VAL A 641 25.86 4.45 -1.14
N ALA A 642 25.96 3.48 -2.02
CA ALA A 642 26.04 2.07 -1.68
C ALA A 642 27.31 1.46 -2.30
N TRP A 643 27.90 0.50 -1.60
CA TRP A 643 29.11 -0.18 -2.01
C TRP A 643 28.94 -1.70 -1.88
N GLN A 644 29.13 -2.40 -3.00
CA GLN A 644 29.22 -3.86 -3.00
C GLN A 644 30.53 -4.29 -2.37
N VAL A 645 30.47 -5.15 -1.36
CA VAL A 645 31.65 -5.59 -0.61
C VAL A 645 32.35 -6.72 -1.38
N PRO A 646 33.58 -6.51 -1.90
CA PRO A 646 34.24 -7.53 -2.66
C PRO A 646 34.50 -8.81 -1.84
N GLY A 647 34.22 -9.96 -2.43
CA GLY A 647 34.45 -11.28 -1.81
C GLY A 647 33.35 -11.75 -0.84
N LEU A 648 32.29 -10.99 -0.68
CA LEU A 648 31.12 -11.36 0.14
C LEU A 648 29.84 -11.54 -0.69
N GLY A 649 29.95 -12.09 -1.90
CA GLY A 649 28.80 -12.25 -2.80
C GLY A 649 28.15 -10.90 -3.17
N ASP A 650 26.83 -10.84 -3.21
CA ASP A 650 26.06 -9.61 -3.51
C ASP A 650 25.82 -8.73 -2.26
N SER A 651 26.73 -8.77 -1.30
CA SER A 651 26.62 -8.02 -0.06
C SER A 651 26.92 -6.54 -0.25
N GLU A 652 26.21 -5.68 0.47
CA GLU A 652 26.24 -4.24 0.28
C GLU A 652 26.26 -3.49 1.60
N ILE A 653 27.00 -2.37 1.63
CA ILE A 653 26.89 -1.36 2.68
C ILE A 653 26.43 -0.06 2.03
N ALA A 654 25.38 0.55 2.57
CA ALA A 654 24.85 1.82 2.09
C ALA A 654 24.83 2.89 3.20
N LEU A 655 25.14 4.12 2.82
CA LEU A 655 25.03 5.33 3.62
C LEU A 655 24.08 6.27 2.92
N GLY A 656 23.16 6.91 3.67
CA GLY A 656 22.25 7.83 3.04
C GLY A 656 21.73 8.93 3.94
N VAL A 657 21.17 9.94 3.30
CA VAL A 657 20.54 11.09 3.94
C VAL A 657 19.20 11.34 3.27
N ASN A 658 18.13 11.32 4.04
CA ASN A 658 16.80 11.77 3.60
C ASN A 658 16.54 13.18 4.11
N ASN A 659 15.75 13.98 3.34
CA ASN A 659 15.52 15.39 3.62
C ASN A 659 16.83 16.17 3.78
N LEU A 660 17.74 16.04 2.82
CA LEU A 660 19.10 16.60 2.83
C LEU A 660 19.14 18.10 3.18
N ALA A 661 18.14 18.87 2.74
CA ALA A 661 18.03 20.30 3.00
C ALA A 661 17.42 20.63 4.38
N ASP A 662 17.16 19.66 5.23
CA ASP A 662 16.50 19.80 6.53
C ASP A 662 15.21 20.63 6.46
N LYS A 663 14.39 20.39 5.43
CA LYS A 663 13.14 21.11 5.25
C LYS A 663 12.16 20.74 6.34
N ARG A 664 11.78 21.72 7.17
CA ARG A 664 10.71 21.57 8.16
C ARG A 664 9.36 21.64 7.45
N TRP A 665 8.53 20.62 7.65
CA TRP A 665 7.21 20.54 7.07
C TRP A 665 6.27 19.70 7.93
N TYR A 666 4.99 19.77 7.60
CA TYR A 666 3.95 19.04 8.33
C TYR A 666 2.80 18.70 7.38
N THR A 667 2.07 17.68 7.76
CA THR A 667 0.73 17.39 7.26
C THR A 667 -0.31 17.83 8.31
N ARG A 668 -1.58 17.51 8.14
CA ARG A 668 -2.63 17.91 9.06
C ARG A 668 -3.54 16.77 9.42
N ASN A 669 -3.87 16.66 10.70
CA ASN A 669 -4.90 15.75 11.18
C ASN A 669 -6.14 16.55 11.64
N VAL A 670 -7.32 16.05 11.27
CA VAL A 670 -8.61 16.68 11.54
C VAL A 670 -9.41 16.00 12.66
N ASP A 671 -8.89 14.94 13.25
CA ASP A 671 -9.56 14.13 14.29
C ASP A 671 -9.28 14.58 15.73
N GLY A 672 -9.52 13.64 16.68
CA GLY A 672 -9.34 13.85 18.10
C GLY A 672 -7.95 14.26 18.55
N ASN A 673 -6.88 13.86 17.82
CA ASN A 673 -5.51 14.32 18.00
C ASN A 673 -5.09 15.35 16.93
N ALA A 674 -6.03 16.23 16.57
CA ALA A 674 -5.91 17.21 15.51
C ALA A 674 -4.72 18.16 15.65
N GLY A 675 -4.34 18.74 14.50
CA GLY A 675 -3.29 19.74 14.41
C GLY A 675 -2.25 19.43 13.34
N ARG A 676 -1.12 20.14 13.40
CA ARG A 676 0.03 19.94 12.55
C ARG A 676 0.74 18.64 12.93
N MET A 677 0.80 17.71 12.00
CA MET A 677 1.55 16.45 12.12
C MET A 677 2.94 16.65 11.54
N VAL A 678 3.91 16.70 12.43
CA VAL A 678 5.29 17.04 12.07
C VAL A 678 5.93 15.88 11.33
N ALA A 679 6.43 16.15 10.14
CA ALA A 679 7.16 15.17 9.34
C ALA A 679 8.62 15.04 9.78
N ALA A 680 9.29 13.98 9.30
CA ALA A 680 10.66 13.69 9.68
C ALA A 680 11.61 14.83 9.26
N PRO A 681 12.55 15.24 10.16
CA PRO A 681 13.64 16.16 9.83
C PRO A 681 14.65 15.49 8.92
N ARG A 682 15.80 16.11 8.69
CA ARG A 682 16.93 15.44 8.04
C ARG A 682 17.28 14.16 8.80
N THR A 683 17.51 13.10 8.04
CA THR A 683 17.64 11.75 8.58
C THR A 683 18.85 11.10 7.97
N PHE A 684 19.78 10.61 8.79
CA PHE A 684 20.95 9.86 8.37
C PHE A 684 20.72 8.38 8.61
N TYR A 685 21.22 7.53 7.71
CA TYR A 685 21.18 6.10 7.92
C TYR A 685 22.42 5.39 7.41
N VAL A 686 22.71 4.25 8.04
CA VAL A 686 23.64 3.24 7.59
C VAL A 686 22.89 1.93 7.46
N GLN A 687 23.12 1.20 6.37
CA GLN A 687 22.48 -0.07 6.09
C GLN A 687 23.55 -1.09 5.63
N GLY A 688 23.50 -2.28 6.19
CA GLY A 688 24.26 -3.44 5.72
C GLY A 688 23.31 -4.54 5.25
N ARG A 689 23.66 -5.21 4.15
CA ARG A 689 22.99 -6.41 3.64
C ARG A 689 24.01 -7.46 3.29
N TYR A 690 23.74 -8.68 3.69
CA TYR A 690 24.51 -9.86 3.36
C TYR A 690 23.62 -10.85 2.61
N ARG A 691 24.08 -11.32 1.43
CA ARG A 691 23.38 -12.30 0.59
C ARG A 691 24.27 -13.49 0.31
N PHE A 692 23.68 -14.67 0.32
CA PHE A 692 24.37 -15.95 0.07
C PHE A 692 23.48 -16.94 -0.67
#